data_48c309caa3db3a9e17ab936198ba200d
#
_entry.id   48c309caa3db3a9e17ab936198ba200d
#
_cell.length_a   1.000
_cell.length_b   1.000
_cell.length_c   1.000
_cell.angle_alpha   90.00
_cell.angle_beta   90.00
_cell.angle_gamma   90.00
#
_symmetry.space_group_name_H-M   'P 1'
#
loop_
_entity.id
_entity.type
_entity.pdbx_description
1 polymer ?
#
loop_
_entity_poly.entity_id
_entity_poly.type
_entity_poly.pdbx_seq_one_letter_code
_entity_poly.pdbx_strand_id
1 'polypeptide(L)'
;MKKIQRLALSALMLAALPVAGLRAQMASNYDPHELFGPYFFTTNGNEFRSASGQPGPKYWQNRADYLIRATLDEQDTTIKGEVTIDYTNNSPDKLDFLWLQLDQNLFRPDSRGAATTPVTGDRFDVKGFSKGGYHIESVEVIYGVKTYPVTPVITDARMQVRLQAPVKPDGDKIKVKVKYSFAIPVYGADRMGRLNTKNGIVYELAQWYPRMCVYDDIESWNTLPYMGLGEFYCEYGNFDYFLTTPADMTVAGSGDLQNPQEVLTALEIQRLAKARKSDTAVMIVTRDEVGQPSSRPKTTGTLTWHFKMDNTRDVAWAASRAFIWDAARVNLPSGRPAIAQSTYPIEAAGPDRYGRSTEYLKRSIEIYSNLYFEYPWNSAVSVAGVALGMEYPGIVFCQSNLTKGGLWNDVTHEIGHNWFPMIVGTNERRFMWMDEGLNTFINEFSTREFNHGEYYRTPRPEFIYRSFERDKDPLMTAPEAMSLRGYNAYYFKTAAGLDLLRDVVVDSDRFDYAFRQYVSRWAFKHPQPDDFFRTMNSAMGENLNWFWKEWFFSNDKLDQAVSAVKYVDGDSSRGALITIDNLDKMAMPVILKITDASGNSQIVRLPVDIWERGGSWTFKYASTTKLTSVELDPDQVLPDANRGNNVWKSQ
;
A
#
# COMPACT_ATOMS: atom_id res chain seq x y z
N MET A 1 -92.07 -1.02 -4.07
CA MET A 1 -92.35 -2.48 -4.06
C MET A 1 -91.14 -3.19 -3.46
N LYS A 2 -91.24 -3.59 -2.18
CA LYS A 2 -91.16 -4.96 -1.65
C LYS A 2 -89.80 -5.65 -2.02
N LYS A 3 -88.92 -6.11 -1.13
CA LYS A 3 -89.05 -6.82 0.19
C LYS A 3 -87.66 -6.76 0.84
N ILE A 4 -87.38 -6.39 2.06
CA ILE A 4 -87.37 -7.11 3.33
C ILE A 4 -86.85 -8.57 3.22
N GLN A 5 -85.70 -8.81 3.87
CA GLN A 5 -85.44 -9.97 4.76
C GLN A 5 -84.05 -9.90 5.37
N ARG A 6 -83.99 -9.63 6.59
CA ARG A 6 -83.82 -10.47 7.81
C ARG A 6 -82.37 -10.82 8.13
N LEU A 7 -81.96 -10.24 9.26
CA LEU A 7 -80.84 -10.58 10.11
C LEU A 7 -80.80 -12.08 10.48
N ALA A 8 -79.60 -12.62 10.47
CA ALA A 8 -79.24 -13.71 11.37
C ALA A 8 -77.95 -13.32 12.13
N LEU A 9 -78.10 -13.05 13.42
CA LEU A 9 -76.98 -12.97 14.39
C LEU A 9 -76.44 -14.36 14.58
N SER A 10 -75.12 -14.54 14.28
CA SER A 10 -74.38 -15.67 14.78
C SER A 10 -73.23 -15.12 15.65
N ALA A 11 -73.37 -15.26 16.93
CA ALA A 11 -72.39 -14.99 17.92
C ALA A 11 -71.19 -15.97 17.70
N LEU A 12 -70.07 -15.49 17.21
CA LEU A 12 -68.80 -16.25 17.28
C LEU A 12 -68.14 -15.90 18.62
N MET A 13 -68.05 -16.87 19.49
CA MET A 13 -67.11 -16.84 20.61
C MET A 13 -65.70 -16.76 20.08
N LEU A 14 -65.04 -15.61 20.27
CA LEU A 14 -63.59 -15.52 20.15
C LEU A 14 -63.00 -16.24 21.37
N ALA A 15 -62.50 -17.44 21.14
CA ALA A 15 -61.57 -18.09 22.05
C ALA A 15 -60.26 -17.27 22.06
N ALA A 16 -59.98 -16.62 23.17
CA ALA A 16 -58.67 -16.00 23.41
C ALA A 16 -57.61 -17.10 23.49
N LEU A 17 -56.96 -17.39 22.38
CA LEU A 17 -55.69 -18.13 22.38
C LEU A 17 -54.62 -17.21 22.98
N PRO A 18 -53.78 -17.69 23.92
CA PRO A 18 -52.65 -16.91 24.37
C PRO A 18 -51.76 -16.68 23.17
N VAL A 19 -51.55 -15.43 22.79
CA VAL A 19 -50.52 -15.02 21.85
C VAL A 19 -49.20 -15.29 22.56
N ALA A 20 -48.76 -16.56 22.50
CA ALA A 20 -47.35 -16.86 22.72
C ALA A 20 -46.61 -16.03 21.64
N GLY A 21 -45.81 -15.06 22.09
CA GLY A 21 -45.08 -14.18 21.21
C GLY A 21 -44.25 -14.95 20.20
N LEU A 22 -44.77 -15.12 19.01
CA LEU A 22 -43.96 -15.35 17.83
C LEU A 22 -43.10 -14.08 17.70
N ARG A 23 -41.88 -14.13 18.29
CA ARG A 23 -40.83 -13.25 17.78
C ARG A 23 -40.71 -13.59 16.30
N ALA A 24 -41.07 -12.65 15.46
CA ALA A 24 -40.82 -12.79 14.03
C ALA A 24 -39.35 -13.13 13.88
N GLN A 25 -39.05 -14.27 13.28
CA GLN A 25 -37.71 -14.63 12.89
C GLN A 25 -37.22 -13.48 12.01
N MET A 26 -36.17 -12.81 12.44
CA MET A 26 -35.60 -11.71 11.66
C MET A 26 -35.21 -12.30 10.30
N ALA A 27 -35.67 -11.64 9.23
CA ALA A 27 -35.33 -12.08 7.87
C ALA A 27 -33.83 -11.97 7.69
N SER A 28 -33.16 -13.07 7.42
CA SER A 28 -31.74 -13.11 7.11
C SER A 28 -31.53 -12.95 5.60
N ASN A 29 -30.56 -12.12 5.22
CA ASN A 29 -30.05 -12.00 3.84
C ASN A 29 -28.89 -12.95 3.57
N TYR A 30 -28.50 -13.76 4.53
CA TYR A 30 -27.38 -14.67 4.44
C TYR A 30 -27.71 -15.88 3.57
N ASP A 31 -26.85 -16.15 2.58
CA ASP A 31 -26.90 -17.36 1.75
C ASP A 31 -25.55 -18.10 1.81
N PRO A 32 -25.46 -19.28 2.48
CA PRO A 32 -24.24 -20.03 2.55
C PRO A 32 -23.72 -20.49 1.17
N HIS A 33 -24.61 -20.71 0.20
CA HIS A 33 -24.21 -21.12 -1.14
C HIS A 33 -23.58 -19.96 -1.91
N GLU A 34 -23.96 -18.71 -1.63
CA GLU A 34 -23.31 -17.54 -2.19
C GLU A 34 -21.88 -17.41 -1.63
N LEU A 35 -21.69 -17.57 -0.33
CA LEU A 35 -20.42 -17.34 0.33
C LEU A 35 -19.46 -18.53 0.24
N PHE A 36 -19.90 -19.72 0.62
CA PHE A 36 -19.08 -20.93 0.64
C PHE A 36 -19.21 -21.78 -0.64
N GLY A 37 -19.87 -21.24 -1.66
CA GLY A 37 -20.07 -21.95 -2.91
C GLY A 37 -18.74 -22.34 -3.59
N PRO A 38 -18.66 -23.52 -4.20
CA PRO A 38 -17.42 -24.01 -4.80
C PRO A 38 -17.01 -23.27 -6.07
N TYR A 39 -17.80 -22.30 -6.50
CA TYR A 39 -17.54 -21.53 -7.73
C TYR A 39 -16.66 -20.28 -7.49
N PHE A 40 -16.45 -19.86 -6.22
CA PHE A 40 -15.46 -18.85 -5.92
C PHE A 40 -14.14 -19.50 -5.55
N PHE A 41 -13.17 -19.30 -6.38
CA PHE A 41 -11.77 -19.66 -6.13
C PHE A 41 -10.88 -18.69 -6.88
N THR A 42 -9.68 -18.50 -6.37
CA THR A 42 -8.64 -17.74 -7.06
C THR A 42 -8.26 -18.46 -8.35
N THR A 43 -7.66 -17.73 -9.29
CA THR A 43 -7.20 -18.31 -10.56
C THR A 43 -6.40 -19.58 -10.35
N ASN A 44 -6.64 -20.61 -11.17
CA ASN A 44 -5.91 -21.86 -11.08
C ASN A 44 -4.40 -21.67 -11.22
N GLY A 45 -3.62 -22.42 -10.42
CA GLY A 45 -2.17 -22.47 -10.57
C GLY A 45 -1.77 -23.01 -11.96
N ASN A 46 -0.64 -22.52 -12.48
CA ASN A 46 -0.08 -22.93 -13.75
C ASN A 46 1.46 -23.03 -13.68
N GLU A 47 2.13 -23.21 -14.82
CA GLU A 47 3.59 -23.34 -14.87
C GLU A 47 4.33 -22.04 -14.48
N PHE A 48 3.69 -20.88 -14.57
CA PHE A 48 4.27 -19.59 -14.21
C PHE A 48 3.94 -19.20 -12.77
N ARG A 49 2.73 -19.55 -12.28
CA ARG A 49 2.22 -19.21 -10.94
C ARG A 49 1.62 -20.45 -10.29
N SER A 50 2.30 -20.95 -9.26
CA SER A 50 1.92 -22.20 -8.59
C SER A 50 0.61 -22.09 -7.82
N ALA A 51 -0.11 -23.19 -7.68
CA ALA A 51 -1.28 -23.30 -6.81
C ALA A 51 -0.98 -23.00 -5.32
N SER A 52 0.27 -23.13 -4.89
CA SER A 52 0.70 -22.75 -3.55
C SER A 52 1.00 -21.25 -3.39
N GLY A 53 0.76 -20.44 -4.41
CA GLY A 53 1.02 -19.00 -4.42
C GLY A 53 2.48 -18.61 -4.63
N GLN A 54 3.39 -19.54 -4.85
CA GLN A 54 4.78 -19.22 -5.19
C GLN A 54 4.98 -19.06 -6.70
N PRO A 55 6.06 -18.39 -7.17
CA PRO A 55 6.44 -18.43 -8.57
C PRO A 55 6.58 -19.86 -9.06
N GLY A 56 6.00 -20.17 -10.23
CA GLY A 56 6.06 -21.50 -10.84
C GLY A 56 7.42 -21.79 -11.49
N PRO A 57 7.64 -23.03 -11.93
CA PRO A 57 8.94 -23.44 -12.49
C PRO A 57 9.31 -22.75 -13.80
N LYS A 58 8.34 -22.16 -14.49
CA LYS A 58 8.53 -21.38 -15.72
C LYS A 58 8.26 -19.88 -15.50
N TYR A 59 8.23 -19.42 -14.26
CA TYR A 59 8.08 -17.99 -13.99
C TYR A 59 9.21 -17.20 -14.64
N TRP A 60 8.85 -16.14 -15.32
CA TRP A 60 9.76 -15.21 -15.94
C TRP A 60 9.34 -13.77 -15.61
N GLN A 61 10.26 -12.87 -15.70
CA GLN A 61 10.02 -11.43 -15.78
C GLN A 61 11.11 -10.77 -16.60
N ASN A 62 10.76 -9.71 -17.28
CA ASN A 62 11.69 -8.93 -18.05
C ASN A 62 12.56 -8.07 -17.12
N ARG A 63 13.54 -7.41 -17.69
CA ARG A 63 14.46 -6.56 -16.92
C ARG A 63 14.75 -5.29 -17.69
N ALA A 64 14.81 -4.16 -16.99
CA ALA A 64 15.16 -2.87 -17.56
C ALA A 64 16.28 -2.23 -16.74
N ASP A 65 17.50 -2.20 -17.26
CA ASP A 65 18.63 -1.48 -16.67
C ASP A 65 18.70 -0.06 -17.26
N TYR A 66 19.02 0.93 -16.42
CA TYR A 66 18.95 2.35 -16.79
C TYR A 66 20.30 3.04 -16.62
N LEU A 67 20.70 3.78 -17.66
CA LEU A 67 21.72 4.81 -17.59
C LEU A 67 21.06 6.17 -17.86
N ILE A 68 21.05 7.05 -16.86
CA ILE A 68 20.35 8.34 -16.95
C ILE A 68 21.33 9.49 -16.71
N ARG A 69 21.22 10.52 -17.52
CA ARG A 69 21.93 11.80 -17.34
C ARG A 69 20.91 12.92 -17.38
N ALA A 70 20.86 13.72 -16.32
CA ALA A 70 19.92 14.84 -16.26
C ALA A 70 20.58 16.10 -15.71
N THR A 71 20.07 17.23 -16.13
CA THR A 71 20.49 18.55 -15.67
C THR A 71 19.28 19.30 -15.15
N LEU A 72 19.38 19.84 -13.95
CA LEU A 72 18.45 20.81 -13.39
C LEU A 72 18.85 22.22 -13.88
N ASP A 73 18.00 22.80 -14.71
CA ASP A 73 18.08 24.20 -15.09
C ASP A 73 17.19 25.01 -14.12
N GLU A 74 17.82 25.65 -13.14
CA GLU A 74 17.10 26.41 -12.12
C GLU A 74 16.48 27.68 -12.68
N GLN A 75 17.08 28.28 -13.73
CA GLN A 75 16.59 29.50 -14.33
C GLN A 75 15.23 29.30 -15.00
N ASP A 76 15.12 28.21 -15.77
CA ASP A 76 13.90 27.83 -16.47
C ASP A 76 13.01 26.87 -15.66
N THR A 77 13.50 26.41 -14.50
CA THR A 77 12.87 25.39 -13.67
C THR A 77 12.50 24.13 -14.46
N THR A 78 13.46 23.63 -15.24
CA THR A 78 13.29 22.47 -16.12
C THR A 78 14.31 21.39 -15.85
N ILE A 79 13.93 20.16 -16.18
CA ILE A 79 14.85 19.02 -16.30
C ILE A 79 15.08 18.77 -17.79
N LYS A 80 16.36 18.64 -18.16
CA LYS A 80 16.81 18.17 -19.47
C LYS A 80 17.55 16.87 -19.25
N GLY A 81 17.12 15.78 -19.91
CA GLY A 81 17.66 14.45 -19.65
C GLY A 81 17.83 13.59 -20.88
N GLU A 82 18.69 12.61 -20.72
CA GLU A 82 18.86 11.50 -21.64
C GLU A 82 18.82 10.21 -20.83
N VAL A 83 17.95 9.27 -21.20
CA VAL A 83 17.90 7.93 -20.63
C VAL A 83 18.25 6.90 -21.69
N THR A 84 19.12 5.96 -21.35
CA THR A 84 19.35 4.74 -22.11
C THR A 84 18.85 3.55 -21.29
N ILE A 85 17.89 2.83 -21.83
CA ILE A 85 17.27 1.66 -21.21
C ILE A 85 17.81 0.41 -21.91
N ASP A 86 18.51 -0.45 -21.18
CA ASP A 86 18.95 -1.77 -21.64
C ASP A 86 17.88 -2.78 -21.23
N TYR A 87 17.02 -3.12 -22.18
CA TYR A 87 15.86 -3.99 -21.92
C TYR A 87 16.16 -5.43 -22.33
N THR A 88 15.92 -6.35 -21.41
CA THR A 88 16.07 -7.80 -21.63
C THR A 88 14.70 -8.45 -21.67
N ASN A 89 14.39 -9.09 -22.80
CA ASN A 89 13.18 -9.87 -22.98
C ASN A 89 13.38 -11.31 -22.51
N ASN A 90 12.99 -11.62 -21.29
CA ASN A 90 13.02 -12.97 -20.74
C ASN A 90 11.71 -13.74 -20.98
N SER A 91 10.72 -13.09 -21.61
CA SER A 91 9.44 -13.74 -21.92
C SER A 91 9.61 -14.78 -23.04
N PRO A 92 8.66 -15.72 -23.17
CA PRO A 92 8.62 -16.65 -24.30
C PRO A 92 8.17 -15.99 -25.61
N ASP A 93 7.83 -14.71 -25.59
CA ASP A 93 7.22 -14.01 -26.72
C ASP A 93 8.22 -13.15 -27.49
N LYS A 94 7.96 -12.97 -28.79
CA LYS A 94 8.62 -11.95 -29.61
C LYS A 94 7.96 -10.62 -29.37
N LEU A 95 8.77 -9.57 -29.19
CA LEU A 95 8.26 -8.23 -28.99
C LEU A 95 8.52 -7.36 -30.22
N ASP A 96 7.48 -7.06 -31.00
CA ASP A 96 7.55 -6.23 -32.21
C ASP A 96 7.57 -4.71 -31.88
N PHE A 97 7.24 -4.35 -30.66
CA PHE A 97 7.22 -3.00 -30.14
C PHE A 97 7.45 -3.00 -28.62
N LEU A 98 7.87 -1.86 -28.11
CA LEU A 98 8.04 -1.61 -26.68
C LEU A 98 7.09 -0.49 -26.24
N TRP A 99 6.66 -0.53 -24.99
CA TRP A 99 5.89 0.53 -24.36
C TRP A 99 6.67 1.18 -23.22
N LEU A 100 6.65 2.51 -23.20
CA LEU A 100 7.21 3.32 -22.12
C LEU A 100 6.10 4.18 -21.48
N GLN A 101 6.22 4.38 -20.18
CA GLN A 101 5.39 5.31 -19.41
C GLN A 101 6.00 6.71 -19.53
N LEU A 102 5.14 7.70 -19.71
CA LEU A 102 5.47 9.12 -19.75
C LEU A 102 4.69 9.88 -18.69
N ASP A 103 4.98 9.62 -17.42
CA ASP A 103 4.15 10.05 -16.29
C ASP A 103 4.02 11.58 -16.21
N GLN A 104 5.04 12.35 -16.58
CA GLN A 104 4.95 13.82 -16.64
C GLN A 104 3.86 14.32 -17.59
N ASN A 105 3.40 13.49 -18.53
CA ASN A 105 2.30 13.86 -19.41
C ASN A 105 0.95 14.00 -18.69
N LEU A 106 0.85 13.51 -17.42
CA LEU A 106 -0.27 13.85 -16.54
C LEU A 106 -0.51 15.37 -16.51
N PHE A 107 0.56 16.17 -16.45
CA PHE A 107 0.50 17.62 -16.32
C PHE A 107 0.20 18.37 -17.63
N ARG A 108 -0.06 17.68 -18.73
CA ARG A 108 -0.52 18.27 -19.97
C ARG A 108 -1.99 18.68 -19.86
N PRO A 109 -2.39 19.84 -20.40
CA PRO A 109 -3.80 20.27 -20.36
C PRO A 109 -4.77 19.33 -21.08
N ASP A 110 -4.27 18.56 -22.06
CA ASP A 110 -5.03 17.60 -22.87
C ASP A 110 -4.91 16.15 -22.39
N SER A 111 -4.34 15.92 -21.19
CA SER A 111 -4.18 14.59 -20.63
C SER A 111 -5.50 14.02 -20.10
N ARG A 112 -5.59 12.69 -20.07
CA ARG A 112 -6.71 12.00 -19.40
C ARG A 112 -6.76 12.35 -17.91
N GLY A 113 -5.60 12.42 -17.25
CA GLY A 113 -5.50 12.81 -15.85
C GLY A 113 -6.08 14.20 -15.60
N ALA A 114 -5.74 15.20 -16.42
CA ALA A 114 -6.33 16.55 -16.34
C ALA A 114 -7.86 16.52 -16.55
N ALA A 115 -8.34 15.71 -17.51
CA ALA A 115 -9.77 15.59 -17.80
C ALA A 115 -10.58 14.88 -16.72
N THR A 116 -9.97 13.97 -15.96
CA THR A 116 -10.63 13.18 -14.91
C THR A 116 -10.43 13.72 -13.50
N THR A 117 -9.53 14.69 -13.32
CA THR A 117 -9.29 15.31 -12.01
C THR A 117 -10.51 16.14 -11.57
N PRO A 118 -11.10 15.87 -10.40
CA PRO A 118 -12.22 16.65 -9.89
C PRO A 118 -11.82 18.10 -9.60
N VAL A 119 -12.69 19.04 -9.96
CA VAL A 119 -12.48 20.51 -9.74
C VAL A 119 -12.28 20.86 -8.25
N THR A 120 -12.77 20.02 -7.35
CA THR A 120 -12.73 20.20 -5.90
C THR A 120 -11.65 19.36 -5.20
N GLY A 121 -10.76 18.71 -5.96
CA GLY A 121 -9.72 17.86 -5.40
C GLY A 121 -8.48 18.66 -4.99
N ASP A 122 -8.11 18.62 -3.72
CA ASP A 122 -6.92 19.30 -3.20
C ASP A 122 -5.62 18.61 -3.66
N ARG A 123 -5.65 17.31 -3.89
CA ARG A 123 -4.48 16.48 -4.28
C ARG A 123 -3.93 16.83 -5.67
N PHE A 124 -4.79 17.30 -6.57
CA PHE A 124 -4.44 17.66 -7.93
C PHE A 124 -4.79 19.13 -8.15
N ASP A 125 -3.92 20.05 -7.75
CA ASP A 125 -4.13 21.46 -8.06
C ASP A 125 -4.08 21.64 -9.59
N VAL A 126 -5.23 21.92 -10.19
CA VAL A 126 -5.40 22.18 -11.62
C VAL A 126 -4.46 23.29 -12.11
N LYS A 127 -3.98 24.18 -11.23
CA LYS A 127 -2.98 25.19 -11.56
C LYS A 127 -1.62 24.60 -11.93
N GLY A 128 -1.29 23.39 -11.45
CA GLY A 128 -0.09 22.65 -11.82
C GLY A 128 -0.11 22.10 -13.25
N PHE A 129 -1.29 21.92 -13.86
CA PHE A 129 -1.49 21.30 -15.18
C PHE A 129 -1.28 22.23 -16.39
N SER A 130 -0.88 23.48 -16.22
CA SER A 130 -0.97 24.47 -17.31
C SER A 130 0.19 24.46 -18.30
N LYS A 131 1.32 23.79 -18.04
CA LYS A 131 2.54 23.82 -18.91
C LYS A 131 3.37 22.53 -18.83
N GLY A 132 2.83 21.44 -18.29
CA GLY A 132 3.58 20.23 -18.03
C GLY A 132 3.65 19.26 -19.21
N GLY A 133 4.29 18.15 -18.96
CA GLY A 133 4.47 17.04 -19.88
C GLY A 133 5.89 16.96 -20.42
N TYR A 134 6.23 15.76 -20.91
CA TYR A 134 7.49 15.56 -21.59
C TYR A 134 7.51 16.21 -22.97
N HIS A 135 8.59 16.91 -23.25
CA HIS A 135 9.04 17.18 -24.63
C HIS A 135 10.04 16.08 -24.99
N ILE A 136 9.66 15.17 -25.89
CA ILE A 136 10.53 14.11 -26.42
C ILE A 136 11.28 14.66 -27.61
N GLU A 137 12.59 14.84 -27.46
CA GLU A 137 13.46 15.39 -28.48
C GLU A 137 13.85 14.35 -29.53
N SER A 138 14.24 13.13 -29.07
CA SER A 138 14.60 12.03 -29.94
C SER A 138 14.41 10.68 -29.26
N VAL A 139 14.13 9.67 -30.09
CA VAL A 139 14.12 8.25 -29.69
C VAL A 139 14.99 7.48 -30.67
N GLU A 140 15.97 6.76 -30.16
CA GLU A 140 16.84 5.88 -30.92
C GLU A 140 16.77 4.46 -30.35
N VAL A 141 16.80 3.48 -31.24
CA VAL A 141 16.88 2.06 -30.88
C VAL A 141 18.24 1.53 -31.31
N ILE A 142 18.88 0.78 -30.40
CA ILE A 142 20.13 0.08 -30.65
C ILE A 142 19.85 -1.41 -30.48
N TYR A 143 19.90 -2.17 -31.59
CA TYR A 143 19.65 -3.59 -31.58
C TYR A 143 20.75 -4.34 -32.35
N GLY A 144 21.52 -5.14 -31.62
CA GLY A 144 22.75 -5.72 -32.12
C GLY A 144 23.77 -4.63 -32.48
N VAL A 145 24.19 -4.61 -33.76
CA VAL A 145 25.11 -3.60 -34.32
C VAL A 145 24.40 -2.41 -34.98
N LYS A 146 23.07 -2.43 -35.03
CA LYS A 146 22.28 -1.40 -35.72
C LYS A 146 21.79 -0.34 -34.74
N THR A 147 21.97 0.92 -35.11
CA THR A 147 21.34 2.06 -34.44
C THR A 147 20.46 2.78 -35.46
N TYR A 148 19.22 3.07 -35.06
CA TYR A 148 18.28 3.79 -35.95
C TYR A 148 17.33 4.66 -35.13
N PRO A 149 16.94 5.83 -35.67
CA PRO A 149 15.94 6.67 -35.08
C PRO A 149 14.54 6.07 -35.25
N VAL A 150 13.67 6.34 -34.27
CA VAL A 150 12.26 5.94 -34.29
C VAL A 150 11.39 7.18 -34.06
N THR A 151 10.34 7.31 -34.87
CA THR A 151 9.25 8.23 -34.55
C THR A 151 8.27 7.51 -33.66
N PRO A 152 8.21 7.83 -32.35
CA PRO A 152 7.34 7.12 -31.43
C PRO A 152 5.87 7.52 -31.61
N VAL A 153 4.95 6.62 -31.24
CA VAL A 153 3.54 6.97 -31.13
C VAL A 153 3.24 7.29 -29.66
N ILE A 154 3.03 8.58 -29.38
CA ILE A 154 2.71 9.06 -28.03
C ILE A 154 1.20 9.16 -27.89
N THR A 155 0.66 8.49 -26.89
CA THR A 155 -0.77 8.52 -26.55
C THR A 155 -0.90 8.78 -25.06
N ASP A 156 -1.29 10.01 -24.70
CA ASP A 156 -1.43 10.43 -23.31
C ASP A 156 -0.11 10.21 -22.52
N ALA A 157 -0.14 9.52 -21.39
CA ALA A 157 1.03 9.20 -20.56
C ALA A 157 1.80 7.94 -21.03
N ARG A 158 1.77 7.61 -22.31
CA ARG A 158 2.41 6.39 -22.88
C ARG A 158 3.08 6.67 -24.21
N MET A 159 4.15 5.92 -24.48
CA MET A 159 4.90 5.98 -25.73
C MET A 159 5.12 4.56 -26.28
N GLN A 160 4.67 4.31 -27.51
CA GLN A 160 4.97 3.08 -28.24
C GLN A 160 6.19 3.30 -29.14
N VAL A 161 7.19 2.43 -29.01
CA VAL A 161 8.38 2.36 -29.85
C VAL A 161 8.26 1.12 -30.72
N ARG A 162 7.95 1.31 -32.02
CA ARG A 162 7.84 0.23 -33.00
C ARG A 162 9.21 -0.15 -33.52
N LEU A 163 9.52 -1.43 -33.55
CA LEU A 163 10.85 -1.94 -33.85
C LEU A 163 10.96 -2.35 -35.34
N GLN A 164 12.16 -2.19 -35.91
CA GLN A 164 12.44 -2.68 -37.28
C GLN A 164 12.59 -4.20 -37.32
N ALA A 165 12.96 -4.83 -36.22
CA ALA A 165 13.00 -6.26 -36.03
C ALA A 165 12.57 -6.58 -34.59
N PRO A 166 11.82 -7.67 -34.36
CA PRO A 166 11.36 -8.03 -33.02
C PRO A 166 12.51 -8.41 -32.11
N VAL A 167 12.39 -8.05 -30.82
CA VAL A 167 13.24 -8.60 -29.76
C VAL A 167 12.85 -10.05 -29.58
N LYS A 168 13.80 -10.95 -29.65
CA LYS A 168 13.56 -12.40 -29.52
C LYS A 168 13.24 -12.76 -28.08
N PRO A 169 12.60 -13.92 -27.84
CA PRO A 169 12.38 -14.45 -26.50
C PRO A 169 13.67 -14.88 -25.82
N ASP A 170 13.55 -15.28 -24.55
CA ASP A 170 14.54 -16.02 -23.77
C ASP A 170 15.88 -15.29 -23.58
N GLY A 171 15.84 -13.99 -23.24
CA GLY A 171 17.01 -13.23 -22.79
C GLY A 171 17.66 -12.33 -23.84
N ASP A 172 17.01 -12.13 -25.00
CA ASP A 172 17.51 -11.17 -26.01
C ASP A 172 17.40 -9.72 -25.49
N LYS A 173 18.30 -8.86 -25.97
CA LYS A 173 18.48 -7.50 -25.46
C LYS A 173 18.37 -6.44 -26.52
N ILE A 174 17.76 -5.34 -26.14
CA ILE A 174 17.64 -4.14 -26.96
C ILE A 174 17.85 -2.90 -26.10
N LYS A 175 18.43 -1.84 -26.68
CA LYS A 175 18.54 -0.55 -26.00
C LYS A 175 17.62 0.47 -26.65
N VAL A 176 16.94 1.24 -25.79
CA VAL A 176 16.16 2.41 -26.19
C VAL A 176 16.78 3.63 -25.56
N LYS A 177 17.14 4.61 -26.37
CA LYS A 177 17.70 5.88 -25.93
C LYS A 177 16.68 6.98 -26.18
N VAL A 178 16.36 7.76 -25.15
CA VAL A 178 15.38 8.85 -25.23
C VAL A 178 16.01 10.12 -24.69
N LYS A 179 15.98 11.19 -25.49
CA LYS A 179 16.27 12.55 -25.02
C LYS A 179 14.97 13.27 -24.75
N TYR A 180 14.90 13.92 -23.61
CA TYR A 180 13.66 14.53 -23.13
C TYR A 180 13.92 15.77 -22.28
N SER A 181 12.87 16.58 -22.12
CA SER A 181 12.82 17.64 -21.12
C SER A 181 11.40 17.81 -20.59
N PHE A 182 11.27 18.43 -19.43
CA PHE A 182 9.98 18.82 -18.86
C PHE A 182 10.15 19.96 -17.86
N ALA A 183 9.09 20.76 -17.67
CA ALA A 183 9.04 21.79 -16.63
C ALA A 183 8.69 21.17 -15.28
N ILE A 184 9.42 21.53 -14.22
CA ILE A 184 9.14 21.07 -12.86
C ILE A 184 7.90 21.80 -12.33
N PRO A 185 6.81 21.12 -11.98
CA PRO A 185 5.62 21.75 -11.42
C PRO A 185 5.91 22.39 -10.06
N VAL A 186 5.10 23.36 -9.67
CA VAL A 186 5.14 23.89 -8.29
C VAL A 186 4.68 22.80 -7.32
N TYR A 187 3.57 22.17 -7.67
CA TYR A 187 3.02 21.01 -6.98
C TYR A 187 2.64 19.95 -8.03
N GLY A 188 3.23 18.79 -7.91
CA GLY A 188 3.15 17.73 -8.91
C GLY A 188 2.35 16.52 -8.41
N ALA A 189 1.08 16.73 -8.05
CA ALA A 189 0.13 15.69 -7.70
C ALA A 189 0.66 14.77 -6.57
N ASP A 190 1.18 15.33 -5.51
CA ASP A 190 1.86 14.70 -4.36
C ASP A 190 3.18 13.97 -4.68
N ARG A 191 3.55 13.84 -5.93
CA ARG A 191 4.71 13.02 -6.35
C ARG A 191 6.02 13.78 -6.36
N MET A 192 5.97 15.06 -6.64
CA MET A 192 7.13 15.93 -6.83
C MET A 192 6.73 17.40 -6.70
N GLY A 193 7.72 18.29 -6.70
CA GLY A 193 7.43 19.71 -6.76
C GLY A 193 8.54 20.61 -6.24
N ARG A 194 8.16 21.85 -5.89
CA ARG A 194 9.08 22.90 -5.47
C ARG A 194 8.57 23.57 -4.19
N LEU A 195 9.30 23.40 -3.10
CA LEU A 195 9.02 24.10 -1.85
C LEU A 195 9.90 25.35 -1.73
N ASN A 196 9.30 26.52 -1.64
CA ASN A 196 10.02 27.76 -1.36
C ASN A 196 10.39 27.82 0.13
N THR A 197 11.67 28.00 0.44
CA THR A 197 12.19 28.14 1.78
C THR A 197 12.99 29.42 1.93
N LYS A 198 13.36 29.78 3.17
CA LYS A 198 14.17 30.97 3.45
C LYS A 198 15.52 30.97 2.73
N ASN A 199 16.12 29.78 2.57
CA ASN A 199 17.48 29.65 2.05
C ASN A 199 17.52 29.13 0.60
N GLY A 200 16.37 29.04 -0.08
CA GLY A 200 16.26 28.57 -1.47
C GLY A 200 15.13 27.58 -1.66
N ILE A 201 15.02 27.06 -2.86
CA ILE A 201 13.98 26.10 -3.23
C ILE A 201 14.45 24.69 -2.91
N VAL A 202 13.56 23.88 -2.35
CA VAL A 202 13.70 22.42 -2.31
C VAL A 202 12.99 21.87 -3.54
N TYR A 203 13.73 21.17 -4.37
CA TYR A 203 13.22 20.42 -5.53
C TYR A 203 13.09 18.95 -5.14
N GLU A 204 11.91 18.39 -5.27
CA GLU A 204 11.63 16.95 -5.18
C GLU A 204 11.30 16.43 -6.57
N LEU A 205 12.06 15.46 -7.05
CA LEU A 205 12.01 14.97 -8.43
C LEU A 205 11.75 13.47 -8.45
N ALA A 206 10.56 13.11 -8.92
CA ALA A 206 10.12 11.74 -9.11
C ALA A 206 9.44 11.56 -10.47
N GLN A 207 9.35 10.32 -10.95
CA GLN A 207 8.77 10.04 -12.27
C GLN A 207 9.41 10.92 -13.38
N TRP A 208 10.70 11.17 -13.24
CA TRP A 208 11.44 12.23 -13.92
C TRP A 208 12.16 11.78 -15.20
N TYR A 209 11.97 10.52 -15.61
CA TYR A 209 12.50 9.93 -16.84
C TYR A 209 11.47 8.98 -17.45
N PRO A 210 11.46 8.75 -18.79
CA PRO A 210 10.64 7.73 -19.42
C PRO A 210 10.98 6.33 -18.91
N ARG A 211 9.96 5.56 -18.47
CA ARG A 211 10.13 4.24 -17.83
C ARG A 211 9.53 3.13 -18.67
N MET A 212 10.12 1.93 -18.68
CA MET A 212 9.54 0.76 -19.33
C MET A 212 8.21 0.38 -18.66
N CYS A 213 7.20 0.07 -19.47
CA CYS A 213 6.03 -0.66 -18.98
C CYS A 213 6.41 -2.10 -18.68
N VAL A 214 5.80 -2.71 -17.68
CA VAL A 214 5.94 -4.14 -17.39
C VAL A 214 5.27 -4.95 -18.51
N TYR A 215 5.96 -6.00 -18.94
CA TYR A 215 5.41 -7.06 -19.77
C TYR A 215 5.37 -8.34 -18.94
N ASP A 216 4.18 -8.83 -18.61
CA ASP A 216 4.00 -9.97 -17.71
C ASP A 216 3.16 -11.12 -18.34
N ASP A 217 3.10 -12.22 -17.61
CA ASP A 217 2.36 -13.44 -18.00
C ASP A 217 0.84 -13.34 -17.78
N ILE A 218 0.34 -12.21 -17.27
CA ILE A 218 -1.08 -12.00 -16.97
C ILE A 218 -1.76 -11.15 -18.05
N GLU A 219 -1.18 -9.98 -18.38
CA GLU A 219 -1.79 -9.02 -19.28
C GLU A 219 -0.92 -8.65 -20.48
N SER A 220 0.23 -9.31 -20.65
CA SER A 220 1.25 -8.85 -21.58
C SER A 220 1.72 -7.43 -21.23
N TRP A 221 1.64 -6.45 -22.13
CA TRP A 221 2.00 -5.06 -21.85
C TRP A 221 1.01 -4.38 -20.90
N ASN A 222 1.47 -3.97 -19.74
CA ASN A 222 0.71 -3.18 -18.76
C ASN A 222 0.80 -1.70 -19.13
N THR A 223 -0.18 -1.21 -19.88
CA THR A 223 -0.18 0.13 -20.47
C THR A 223 -1.26 1.06 -19.92
N LEU A 224 -1.79 0.81 -18.73
CA LEU A 224 -2.72 1.74 -18.10
C LEU A 224 -2.01 3.10 -17.92
N PRO A 225 -2.61 4.19 -18.42
CA PRO A 225 -2.00 5.52 -18.30
C PRO A 225 -1.95 5.94 -16.83
N TYR A 226 -0.92 6.71 -16.47
CA TYR A 226 -0.90 7.37 -15.19
C TYR A 226 -1.90 8.53 -15.20
N MET A 227 -2.89 8.48 -14.28
CA MET A 227 -3.92 9.51 -14.13
C MET A 227 -3.91 10.13 -12.73
N GLY A 228 -2.93 9.79 -11.90
CA GLY A 228 -2.64 10.42 -10.62
C GLY A 228 -2.98 9.59 -9.39
N LEU A 229 -3.93 8.67 -9.43
CA LEU A 229 -4.30 7.83 -8.28
C LEU A 229 -3.52 6.52 -8.24
N GLY A 230 -3.60 5.72 -9.31
CA GLY A 230 -2.83 4.47 -9.41
C GLY A 230 -1.35 4.76 -9.65
N GLU A 231 -0.46 4.26 -8.79
CA GLU A 231 0.91 4.76 -8.71
C GLU A 231 1.86 4.07 -9.65
N PHE A 232 2.46 2.94 -9.28
CA PHE A 232 3.58 2.38 -10.01
C PHE A 232 3.29 0.97 -10.52
N TYR A 233 3.91 0.63 -11.62
CA TYR A 233 4.17 -0.74 -12.04
C TYR A 233 5.33 -0.71 -13.02
N CYS A 234 6.53 -1.04 -12.53
CA CYS A 234 7.79 -0.88 -13.26
C CYS A 234 8.63 -2.15 -13.16
N GLU A 235 9.40 -2.44 -14.22
CA GLU A 235 10.36 -3.55 -14.26
C GLU A 235 11.53 -3.32 -13.30
N TYR A 236 12.05 -4.39 -12.73
CA TYR A 236 13.28 -4.35 -11.95
C TYR A 236 14.52 -4.26 -12.85
N GLY A 237 15.51 -3.54 -12.38
CA GLY A 237 16.80 -3.39 -13.04
C GLY A 237 17.84 -2.70 -12.17
N ASN A 238 18.97 -2.37 -12.77
CA ASN A 238 19.99 -1.55 -12.15
C ASN A 238 19.90 -0.12 -12.68
N PHE A 239 20.11 0.82 -11.79
CA PHE A 239 20.13 2.24 -12.12
C PHE A 239 21.51 2.83 -11.91
N ASP A 240 22.05 3.46 -12.95
CA ASP A 240 23.27 4.25 -12.95
C ASP A 240 22.91 5.65 -13.44
N TYR A 241 22.93 6.67 -12.56
CA TYR A 241 22.39 7.96 -12.95
C TYR A 241 23.24 9.14 -12.45
N PHE A 242 23.27 10.17 -13.30
CA PHE A 242 24.08 11.37 -13.14
C PHE A 242 23.18 12.60 -13.13
N LEU A 243 23.29 13.41 -12.09
CA LEU A 243 22.50 14.60 -11.88
C LEU A 243 23.42 15.83 -11.86
N THR A 244 23.29 16.68 -12.85
CA THR A 244 24.01 17.96 -12.90
C THR A 244 23.10 19.06 -12.33
N THR A 245 23.55 19.67 -11.24
CA THR A 245 22.82 20.75 -10.52
C THR A 245 23.72 21.96 -10.31
N PRO A 246 23.17 23.14 -9.97
CA PRO A 246 23.97 24.24 -9.44
C PRO A 246 24.91 23.77 -8.32
N ALA A 247 26.15 24.27 -8.33
CA ALA A 247 27.22 23.75 -7.47
C ALA A 247 26.98 24.01 -5.97
N ASP A 248 26.15 24.97 -5.63
CA ASP A 248 25.77 25.35 -4.27
C ASP A 248 24.65 24.48 -3.68
N MET A 249 24.08 23.54 -4.46
CA MET A 249 23.06 22.59 -3.99
C MET A 249 23.67 21.33 -3.41
N THR A 250 23.01 20.79 -2.39
CA THR A 250 23.18 19.40 -1.93
C THR A 250 22.12 18.54 -2.61
N VAL A 251 22.49 17.35 -3.06
CA VAL A 251 21.58 16.39 -3.70
C VAL A 251 21.45 15.15 -2.84
N ALA A 252 20.21 14.75 -2.57
CA ALA A 252 19.83 13.46 -2.00
C ALA A 252 19.22 12.59 -3.12
N GLY A 253 19.60 11.32 -3.20
CA GLY A 253 19.11 10.43 -4.26
C GLY A 253 18.96 9.00 -3.81
N SER A 254 18.16 8.23 -4.55
CA SER A 254 18.06 6.78 -4.38
C SER A 254 19.42 6.09 -4.54
N GLY A 255 19.76 5.17 -3.65
CA GLY A 255 20.98 4.35 -3.76
C GLY A 255 22.24 5.02 -3.22
N ASP A 256 23.39 4.60 -3.73
CA ASP A 256 24.72 4.95 -3.22
C ASP A 256 25.38 6.05 -4.05
N LEU A 257 25.82 7.12 -3.40
CA LEU A 257 26.64 8.17 -4.01
C LEU A 257 28.04 7.61 -4.36
N GLN A 258 28.42 7.68 -5.65
CA GLN A 258 29.63 7.07 -6.20
C GLN A 258 30.84 8.02 -6.21
N ASN A 259 30.62 9.33 -6.27
CA ASN A 259 31.67 10.33 -6.43
C ASN A 259 31.69 11.40 -5.30
N PRO A 260 31.68 11.00 -4.01
CA PRO A 260 31.64 11.94 -2.90
C PRO A 260 32.80 12.95 -2.91
N GLN A 261 33.97 12.57 -3.40
CA GLN A 261 35.16 13.44 -3.47
C GLN A 261 35.00 14.62 -4.43
N GLU A 262 34.09 14.52 -5.41
CA GLU A 262 33.83 15.56 -6.40
C GLU A 262 32.74 16.54 -5.95
N VAL A 263 31.78 16.06 -5.13
CA VAL A 263 30.55 16.79 -4.83
C VAL A 263 30.38 17.16 -3.34
N LEU A 264 31.22 16.62 -2.46
CA LEU A 264 31.22 16.89 -1.03
C LEU A 264 32.56 17.51 -0.59
N THR A 265 32.50 18.28 0.50
CA THR A 265 33.71 18.77 1.17
C THR A 265 34.39 17.63 1.96
N ALA A 266 35.68 17.80 2.26
CA ALA A 266 36.41 16.85 3.10
C ALA A 266 35.77 16.66 4.49
N LEU A 267 35.16 17.71 5.04
CA LEU A 267 34.46 17.68 6.33
C LEU A 267 33.16 16.85 6.26
N GLU A 268 32.36 17.02 5.21
CA GLU A 268 31.16 16.22 4.98
C GLU A 268 31.49 14.73 4.80
N ILE A 269 32.54 14.41 4.04
CA ILE A 269 33.04 13.03 3.88
C ILE A 269 33.46 12.43 5.23
N GLN A 270 34.20 13.18 6.04
CA GLN A 270 34.58 12.74 7.38
C GLN A 270 33.37 12.49 8.29
N ARG A 271 32.38 13.39 8.26
CA ARG A 271 31.15 13.25 9.04
C ARG A 271 30.31 12.06 8.58
N LEU A 272 30.20 11.80 7.27
CA LEU A 272 29.55 10.59 6.74
C LEU A 272 30.26 9.31 7.18
N ALA A 273 31.59 9.28 7.16
CA ALA A 273 32.36 8.15 7.66
C ALA A 273 32.11 7.89 9.16
N LYS A 274 31.91 8.95 9.96
CA LYS A 274 31.50 8.87 11.37
C LYS A 274 30.05 8.35 11.49
N ALA A 275 29.11 8.88 10.69
CA ALA A 275 27.70 8.50 10.71
C ALA A 275 27.52 7.00 10.42
N ARG A 276 28.27 6.43 9.47
CA ARG A 276 28.26 4.99 9.16
C ARG A 276 28.66 4.08 10.33
N LYS A 277 29.18 4.63 11.43
CA LYS A 277 29.58 3.93 12.64
C LYS A 277 28.78 4.35 13.87
N SER A 278 27.88 5.32 13.73
CA SER A 278 27.13 5.91 14.83
C SER A 278 25.68 5.41 14.85
N ASP A 279 25.20 4.97 16.00
CA ASP A 279 23.81 4.61 16.22
C ASP A 279 22.88 5.82 16.37
N THR A 280 23.46 6.99 16.63
CA THR A 280 22.73 8.26 16.72
C THR A 280 23.08 9.17 15.54
N ALA A 281 22.17 10.05 15.16
CA ALA A 281 22.34 10.98 14.06
C ALA A 281 23.61 11.85 14.23
N VAL A 282 24.39 11.91 13.17
CA VAL A 282 25.57 12.79 13.03
C VAL A 282 25.23 13.84 11.98
N MET A 283 25.37 15.10 12.35
CA MET A 283 25.16 16.22 11.41
C MET A 283 26.25 16.19 10.31
N ILE A 284 25.82 16.14 9.07
CA ILE A 284 26.70 16.22 7.88
C ILE A 284 26.79 17.68 7.43
N VAL A 285 25.65 18.36 7.28
CA VAL A 285 25.54 19.81 7.09
C VAL A 285 24.71 20.35 8.24
N THR A 286 25.30 21.21 9.06
CA THR A 286 24.64 21.81 10.22
C THR A 286 23.77 23.01 9.82
N ARG A 287 22.88 23.43 10.72
CA ARG A 287 22.03 24.61 10.52
C ARG A 287 22.82 25.86 10.17
N ASP A 288 23.97 26.07 10.81
CA ASP A 288 24.79 27.26 10.64
C ASP A 288 25.65 27.22 9.37
N GLU A 289 25.81 26.04 8.78
CA GLU A 289 26.54 25.82 7.53
C GLU A 289 25.64 25.96 6.28
N VAL A 290 24.32 25.94 6.45
CA VAL A 290 23.36 26.10 5.33
C VAL A 290 23.57 27.44 4.64
N GLY A 291 23.81 27.39 3.31
CA GLY A 291 24.05 28.59 2.49
C GLY A 291 25.43 29.21 2.68
N GLN A 292 26.32 28.63 3.52
CA GLN A 292 27.69 29.12 3.65
C GLN A 292 28.58 28.57 2.50
N PRO A 293 29.44 29.41 1.88
CA PRO A 293 30.35 28.95 0.84
C PRO A 293 31.22 27.77 1.24
N SER A 294 31.60 27.68 2.51
CA SER A 294 32.45 26.60 3.06
C SER A 294 31.77 25.25 3.14
N SER A 295 30.43 25.21 3.03
CA SER A 295 29.65 23.94 3.03
C SER A 295 29.57 23.28 1.66
N ARG A 296 30.21 23.86 0.65
CA ARG A 296 30.22 23.30 -0.71
C ARG A 296 31.65 23.25 -1.26
N PRO A 297 32.01 22.21 -2.07
CA PRO A 297 33.34 22.14 -2.68
C PRO A 297 33.60 23.26 -3.70
N LYS A 298 32.54 23.81 -4.31
CA LYS A 298 32.54 25.05 -5.09
C LYS A 298 31.15 25.70 -5.06
N THR A 299 31.13 27.02 -5.30
CA THR A 299 29.93 27.84 -5.13
C THR A 299 29.36 28.40 -6.45
N THR A 300 30.08 28.20 -7.55
CA THR A 300 29.66 28.68 -8.89
C THR A 300 29.76 27.56 -9.91
N GLY A 301 28.94 27.68 -10.98
CA GLY A 301 28.83 26.67 -12.01
C GLY A 301 27.99 25.48 -11.55
N THR A 302 28.34 24.30 -11.98
CA THR A 302 27.58 23.08 -11.71
C THR A 302 28.44 21.97 -11.12
N LEU A 303 27.81 21.04 -10.40
CA LEU A 303 28.38 19.76 -9.96
C LEU A 303 27.53 18.62 -10.54
N THR A 304 28.18 17.51 -10.87
CA THR A 304 27.49 16.30 -11.33
C THR A 304 27.59 15.23 -10.26
N TRP A 305 26.46 14.87 -9.69
CA TRP A 305 26.30 13.82 -8.71
C TRP A 305 26.07 12.49 -9.40
N HIS A 306 26.75 11.44 -8.99
CA HIS A 306 26.66 10.11 -9.56
C HIS A 306 26.13 9.14 -8.52
N PHE A 307 24.97 8.53 -8.77
CA PHE A 307 24.35 7.53 -7.92
C PHE A 307 24.17 6.20 -8.63
N LYS A 308 24.21 5.11 -7.86
CA LYS A 308 23.87 3.76 -8.31
C LYS A 308 22.92 3.08 -7.34
N MET A 309 21.98 2.33 -7.90
CA MET A 309 21.09 1.47 -7.13
C MET A 309 20.82 0.19 -7.93
N ASP A 310 21.13 -0.95 -7.34
CA ASP A 310 20.97 -2.24 -7.98
C ASP A 310 19.65 -2.88 -7.60
N ASN A 311 19.10 -3.65 -8.54
CA ASN A 311 17.89 -4.45 -8.37
C ASN A 311 16.73 -3.66 -7.73
N THR A 312 16.37 -2.56 -8.39
CA THR A 312 15.26 -1.68 -8.01
C THR A 312 14.35 -1.42 -9.19
N ARG A 313 13.19 -0.85 -8.95
CA ARG A 313 12.17 -0.59 -9.98
C ARG A 313 12.04 0.89 -10.34
N ASP A 314 12.60 1.79 -9.54
CA ASP A 314 12.57 3.23 -9.76
C ASP A 314 13.70 3.91 -8.99
N VAL A 315 13.95 5.19 -9.28
CA VAL A 315 14.83 6.09 -8.54
C VAL A 315 14.25 7.51 -8.53
N ALA A 316 14.40 8.20 -7.39
CA ALA A 316 14.03 9.59 -7.22
C ALA A 316 15.17 10.38 -6.57
N TRP A 317 15.04 11.70 -6.54
CA TRP A 317 16.05 12.57 -5.95
C TRP A 317 15.48 13.92 -5.54
N ALA A 318 16.18 14.60 -4.64
CA ALA A 318 15.90 15.97 -4.24
C ALA A 318 17.17 16.80 -4.26
N ALA A 319 17.02 18.11 -4.49
CA ALA A 319 18.14 19.05 -4.49
C ALA A 319 17.77 20.38 -3.86
N SER A 320 18.66 20.92 -3.03
CA SER A 320 18.48 22.25 -2.44
C SER A 320 19.78 22.80 -1.88
N ARG A 321 19.92 24.12 -1.88
CA ARG A 321 20.92 24.82 -1.07
C ARG A 321 20.47 25.05 0.37
N ALA A 322 19.21 24.75 0.67
CA ALA A 322 18.58 24.96 1.98
C ALA A 322 18.70 23.74 2.92
N PHE A 323 19.29 22.64 2.47
CA PHE A 323 19.32 21.41 3.23
C PHE A 323 20.28 21.46 4.44
N ILE A 324 19.72 21.26 5.63
CA ILE A 324 20.39 20.62 6.75
C ILE A 324 20.42 19.13 6.41
N TRP A 325 21.50 18.44 6.78
CA TRP A 325 21.66 17.02 6.47
C TRP A 325 22.25 16.29 7.67
N ASP A 326 21.62 15.23 8.10
CA ASP A 326 22.16 14.32 9.12
C ASP A 326 22.00 12.84 8.69
N ALA A 327 22.74 11.96 9.38
CA ALA A 327 22.77 10.54 9.03
C ALA A 327 23.15 9.66 10.24
N ALA A 328 22.72 8.40 10.22
CA ALA A 328 23.05 7.37 11.20
C ALA A 328 23.17 6.00 10.57
N ARG A 329 23.94 5.10 11.21
CA ARG A 329 24.03 3.69 10.83
C ARG A 329 22.67 3.01 11.01
N VAL A 330 22.30 2.13 10.07
CA VAL A 330 21.20 1.17 10.21
C VAL A 330 21.78 -0.18 10.61
N ASN A 331 21.21 -0.81 11.65
CA ASN A 331 21.63 -2.12 12.13
C ASN A 331 20.79 -3.22 11.47
N LEU A 332 21.23 -3.70 10.32
CA LEU A 332 20.56 -4.78 9.60
C LEU A 332 20.83 -6.14 10.26
N PRO A 333 19.91 -7.11 10.19
CA PRO A 333 20.05 -8.45 10.80
C PRO A 333 21.32 -9.20 10.36
N SER A 334 21.72 -9.09 9.10
CA SER A 334 22.94 -9.72 8.58
C SER A 334 24.23 -9.02 9.01
N GLY A 335 24.15 -7.83 9.59
CA GLY A 335 25.29 -6.97 9.87
C GLY A 335 25.85 -6.22 8.65
N ARG A 336 25.19 -6.32 7.48
CA ARG A 336 25.54 -5.56 6.27
C ARG A 336 25.46 -4.06 6.57
N PRO A 337 26.44 -3.24 6.13
CA PRO A 337 26.42 -1.81 6.39
C PRO A 337 25.31 -1.11 5.59
N ALA A 338 24.50 -0.31 6.29
CA ALA A 338 23.53 0.58 5.69
C ALA A 338 23.46 1.91 6.47
N ILE A 339 22.96 2.96 5.82
CA ILE A 339 22.86 4.31 6.39
C ILE A 339 21.48 4.90 6.16
N ALA A 340 20.88 5.43 7.22
CA ALA A 340 19.69 6.28 7.14
C ALA A 340 20.12 7.75 7.18
N GLN A 341 19.47 8.58 6.37
CA GLN A 341 19.80 9.98 6.19
C GLN A 341 18.53 10.83 6.18
N SER A 342 18.63 12.09 6.56
CA SER A 342 17.55 13.05 6.42
C SER A 342 18.06 14.38 5.91
N THR A 343 17.34 14.97 4.95
CA THR A 343 17.60 16.30 4.41
C THR A 343 16.36 17.17 4.55
N TYR A 344 16.52 18.35 5.14
CA TYR A 344 15.39 19.21 5.45
C TYR A 344 15.80 20.69 5.54
N PRO A 345 14.89 21.64 5.21
CA PRO A 345 15.16 23.07 5.37
C PRO A 345 15.09 23.49 6.84
N ILE A 346 15.61 24.66 7.13
CA ILE A 346 15.68 25.22 8.50
C ILE A 346 14.29 25.36 9.16
N GLU A 347 13.26 25.58 8.37
CA GLU A 347 11.86 25.68 8.80
C GLU A 347 11.31 24.34 9.32
N ALA A 348 11.84 23.24 8.84
CA ALA A 348 11.48 21.89 9.29
C ALA A 348 12.37 21.40 10.45
N ALA A 349 13.43 22.13 10.81
CA ALA A 349 14.37 21.73 11.85
C ALA A 349 13.76 21.82 13.26
N GLY A 350 14.23 20.95 14.16
CA GLY A 350 13.86 20.97 15.58
C GLY A 350 13.70 19.59 16.20
N PRO A 351 13.71 19.50 17.54
CA PRO A 351 13.66 18.21 18.25
C PRO A 351 12.31 17.49 18.12
N ASP A 352 11.23 18.22 17.90
CA ASP A 352 9.88 17.69 17.65
C ASP A 352 9.55 17.59 16.15
N ARG A 353 10.53 17.82 15.29
CA ARG A 353 10.43 17.86 13.83
C ARG A 353 11.51 16.96 13.21
N TYR A 354 12.03 17.35 12.06
CA TYR A 354 13.00 16.58 11.28
C TYR A 354 14.34 16.32 11.98
N GLY A 355 14.64 16.96 13.10
CA GLY A 355 15.76 16.56 13.96
C GLY A 355 15.70 15.14 14.49
N ARG A 356 14.53 14.45 14.37
CA ARG A 356 14.34 13.02 14.66
C ARG A 356 14.07 12.18 13.42
N SER A 357 13.99 12.76 12.23
CA SER A 357 13.60 12.01 11.03
C SER A 357 14.58 10.85 10.71
N THR A 358 15.88 11.06 10.87
CA THR A 358 16.87 9.96 10.70
C THR A 358 16.68 8.85 11.73
N GLU A 359 16.33 9.17 12.99
CA GLU A 359 15.96 8.15 14.00
C GLU A 359 14.74 7.35 13.55
N TYR A 360 13.70 8.02 13.06
CA TYR A 360 12.47 7.40 12.60
C TYR A 360 12.73 6.48 11.41
N LEU A 361 13.42 6.98 10.39
CA LEU A 361 13.80 6.23 9.20
C LEU A 361 14.62 4.97 9.54
N LYS A 362 15.69 5.15 10.36
CA LYS A 362 16.54 4.07 10.84
C LYS A 362 15.73 2.98 11.55
N ARG A 363 14.92 3.38 12.53
CA ARG A 363 14.16 2.43 13.36
C ARG A 363 13.10 1.69 12.55
N SER A 364 12.41 2.36 11.63
CA SER A 364 11.47 1.70 10.72
C SER A 364 12.16 0.63 9.89
N ILE A 365 13.29 0.95 9.27
CA ILE A 365 14.06 -0.02 8.47
C ILE A 365 14.52 -1.21 9.32
N GLU A 366 15.03 -0.98 10.53
CA GLU A 366 15.47 -2.04 11.44
C GLU A 366 14.31 -2.96 11.84
N ILE A 367 13.14 -2.39 12.17
CA ILE A 367 11.96 -3.16 12.58
C ILE A 367 11.44 -4.00 11.41
N TYR A 368 11.21 -3.41 10.24
CA TYR A 368 10.73 -4.15 9.07
C TYR A 368 11.71 -5.21 8.59
N SER A 369 13.03 -4.92 8.66
CA SER A 369 14.07 -5.90 8.33
C SER A 369 14.05 -7.12 9.22
N ASN A 370 13.78 -6.94 10.52
CA ASN A 370 13.69 -8.05 11.48
C ASN A 370 12.38 -8.85 11.34
N LEU A 371 11.28 -8.16 11.03
CA LEU A 371 9.95 -8.81 11.01
C LEU A 371 9.67 -9.53 9.70
N TYR A 372 10.07 -8.97 8.55
CA TYR A 372 9.57 -9.42 7.25
C TYR A 372 10.67 -9.83 6.28
N PHE A 373 11.55 -8.90 5.91
CA PHE A 373 12.62 -9.10 4.93
C PHE A 373 13.71 -8.05 5.14
N GLU A 374 14.98 -8.45 5.12
CA GLU A 374 16.08 -7.50 5.31
C GLU A 374 16.12 -6.45 4.21
N TYR A 375 16.18 -5.17 4.58
CA TYR A 375 16.32 -4.04 3.67
C TYR A 375 17.49 -4.27 2.70
N PRO A 376 17.28 -4.30 1.38
CA PRO A 376 18.28 -4.82 0.46
C PRO A 376 19.34 -3.80 0.04
N TRP A 377 19.08 -2.49 0.22
CA TRP A 377 19.96 -1.42 -0.24
C TRP A 377 20.82 -0.86 0.89
N ASN A 378 21.88 -0.10 0.52
CA ASN A 378 22.86 0.40 1.51
C ASN A 378 22.51 1.80 2.05
N SER A 379 21.55 2.48 1.45
CA SER A 379 21.18 3.85 1.80
C SER A 379 19.67 4.04 1.76
N ALA A 380 19.16 4.86 2.68
CA ALA A 380 17.81 5.41 2.65
C ALA A 380 17.84 6.88 3.05
N VAL A 381 16.99 7.70 2.45
CA VAL A 381 16.92 9.14 2.71
C VAL A 381 15.48 9.57 2.93
N SER A 382 15.20 10.33 3.99
CA SER A 382 13.96 11.07 4.19
C SER A 382 14.18 12.54 3.82
N VAL A 383 13.33 13.07 2.95
CA VAL A 383 13.40 14.45 2.45
C VAL A 383 12.18 15.23 2.94
N ALA A 384 12.41 16.40 3.53
CA ALA A 384 11.35 17.33 3.87
C ALA A 384 11.04 18.26 2.70
N GLY A 385 9.88 18.13 2.10
CA GLY A 385 9.52 18.91 0.93
C GLY A 385 8.05 19.29 0.82
N VAL A 386 7.56 19.39 -0.40
CA VAL A 386 6.19 19.78 -0.74
C VAL A 386 5.26 18.59 -0.88
N ALA A 387 5.78 17.40 -1.19
CA ALA A 387 5.00 16.18 -1.30
C ALA A 387 4.33 15.86 0.06
N LEU A 388 3.11 15.34 0.02
CA LEU A 388 2.34 15.06 1.24
C LEU A 388 2.73 13.75 1.91
N GLY A 389 3.49 12.92 1.24
CA GLY A 389 3.98 11.62 1.58
C GLY A 389 4.18 10.84 0.29
N MET A 390 5.41 10.40 -0.02
CA MET A 390 5.70 9.61 -1.20
C MET A 390 6.90 8.71 -1.02
N GLU A 391 6.72 7.51 -1.49
CA GLU A 391 7.69 6.43 -1.48
C GLU A 391 8.43 6.29 -2.81
N TYR A 392 9.73 6.17 -2.71
CA TYR A 392 10.58 5.71 -3.81
C TYR A 392 11.64 4.77 -3.24
N PRO A 393 12.21 3.86 -4.05
CA PRO A 393 13.25 2.99 -3.53
C PRO A 393 14.42 3.77 -2.95
N GLY A 394 14.68 3.57 -1.65
CA GLY A 394 15.79 4.22 -0.95
C GLY A 394 15.66 5.72 -0.70
N ILE A 395 14.56 6.35 -1.05
CA ILE A 395 14.29 7.76 -0.74
C ILE A 395 12.80 7.97 -0.55
N VAL A 396 12.41 8.72 0.48
CA VAL A 396 11.02 9.06 0.76
C VAL A 396 10.86 10.57 0.87
N PHE A 397 9.78 11.09 0.30
CA PHE A 397 9.41 12.49 0.40
C PHE A 397 8.33 12.63 1.46
N CYS A 398 8.57 13.50 2.43
CA CYS A 398 7.68 13.70 3.56
C CYS A 398 7.32 15.17 3.70
N GLN A 399 6.12 15.47 4.16
CA GLN A 399 5.64 16.84 4.28
C GLN A 399 6.44 17.64 5.31
N SER A 400 7.03 18.77 4.89
CA SER A 400 7.99 19.56 5.68
C SER A 400 7.45 20.18 6.98
N ASN A 401 6.13 20.26 7.17
CA ASN A 401 5.50 20.86 8.34
C ASN A 401 5.10 19.85 9.44
N LEU A 402 5.31 18.56 9.24
CA LEU A 402 4.95 17.51 10.18
C LEU A 402 5.79 17.55 11.46
N THR A 403 5.21 17.03 12.55
CA THR A 403 5.83 17.01 13.88
C THR A 403 5.49 15.73 14.63
N LYS A 404 6.37 15.29 15.54
CA LYS A 404 6.12 14.20 16.50
C LYS A 404 5.53 12.95 15.84
N GLY A 405 4.41 12.44 16.38
CA GLY A 405 3.72 11.27 15.87
C GLY A 405 3.23 11.41 14.43
N GLY A 406 2.90 12.63 13.96
CA GLY A 406 2.58 12.85 12.56
C GLY A 406 3.77 12.60 11.64
N LEU A 407 4.96 13.10 12.01
CA LEU A 407 6.19 12.85 11.27
C LEU A 407 6.63 11.36 11.37
N TRP A 408 6.45 10.74 12.55
CA TRP A 408 6.68 9.31 12.70
C TRP A 408 5.83 8.51 11.72
N ASN A 409 4.52 8.76 11.71
CA ASN A 409 3.58 8.05 10.85
C ASN A 409 3.93 8.19 9.37
N ASP A 410 4.27 9.40 8.93
CA ASP A 410 4.66 9.69 7.56
C ASP A 410 5.97 8.93 7.18
N VAL A 411 7.03 9.11 7.97
CA VAL A 411 8.32 8.46 7.69
C VAL A 411 8.23 6.93 7.74
N THR A 412 7.51 6.35 8.74
CA THR A 412 7.40 4.89 8.84
C THR A 412 6.51 4.30 7.75
N HIS A 413 5.49 5.05 7.30
CA HIS A 413 4.64 4.69 6.18
C HIS A 413 5.42 4.72 4.87
N GLU A 414 6.03 5.84 4.54
CA GLU A 414 6.73 6.00 3.27
C GLU A 414 7.92 5.03 3.12
N ILE A 415 8.70 4.81 4.17
CA ILE A 415 9.77 3.80 4.08
C ILE A 415 9.24 2.36 4.13
N GLY A 416 8.07 2.12 4.71
CA GLY A 416 7.41 0.83 4.71
C GLY A 416 7.05 0.36 3.29
N HIS A 417 6.73 1.29 2.40
CA HIS A 417 6.56 1.03 0.97
C HIS A 417 7.81 0.45 0.29
N ASN A 418 8.99 0.57 0.87
CA ASN A 418 10.14 -0.15 0.36
C ASN A 418 9.98 -1.68 0.47
N TRP A 419 9.05 -2.19 1.31
CA TRP A 419 8.59 -3.58 1.31
C TRP A 419 7.43 -3.81 0.35
N PHE A 420 6.44 -2.94 0.36
CA PHE A 420 5.26 -2.96 -0.49
C PHE A 420 5.04 -1.57 -1.10
N PRO A 421 5.34 -1.32 -2.38
CA PRO A 421 5.55 -2.30 -3.45
C PRO A 421 7.00 -2.43 -3.94
N MET A 422 8.02 -1.83 -3.29
CA MET A 422 9.34 -1.74 -3.92
C MET A 422 10.12 -3.06 -3.90
N ILE A 423 10.05 -3.85 -2.82
CA ILE A 423 10.60 -5.20 -2.77
C ILE A 423 9.63 -6.21 -3.39
N VAL A 424 8.35 -6.16 -3.00
CA VAL A 424 7.29 -7.02 -3.54
C VAL A 424 6.52 -6.24 -4.59
N GLY A 425 6.90 -6.37 -5.87
CA GLY A 425 6.56 -5.49 -6.98
C GLY A 425 5.15 -5.64 -7.53
N THR A 426 4.14 -5.31 -6.76
CA THR A 426 2.72 -5.39 -7.16
C THR A 426 2.33 -4.36 -8.22
N ASN A 427 1.20 -4.61 -8.90
CA ASN A 427 0.61 -3.70 -9.88
C ASN A 427 -0.37 -2.73 -9.21
N GLU A 428 0.13 -1.60 -8.76
CA GLU A 428 -0.65 -0.56 -8.06
C GLU A 428 -1.66 0.14 -8.97
N ARG A 429 -1.44 0.15 -10.29
CA ARG A 429 -2.41 0.67 -11.27
C ARG A 429 -3.74 -0.09 -11.23
N ARG A 430 -3.74 -1.31 -10.67
CA ARG A 430 -4.91 -2.17 -10.57
C ARG A 430 -5.28 -2.52 -9.14
N PHE A 431 -4.30 -2.77 -8.28
CA PHE A 431 -4.49 -3.39 -6.98
C PHE A 431 -3.79 -2.59 -5.87
N MET A 432 -4.23 -1.35 -5.69
CA MET A 432 -3.62 -0.42 -4.72
C MET A 432 -3.66 -0.93 -3.27
N TRP A 433 -4.60 -1.82 -2.93
CA TRP A 433 -4.62 -2.45 -1.62
C TRP A 433 -3.38 -3.32 -1.32
N MET A 434 -2.69 -3.84 -2.36
CA MET A 434 -1.46 -4.63 -2.19
C MET A 434 -0.23 -3.75 -1.90
N ASP A 435 -0.34 -2.48 -2.14
CA ASP A 435 0.58 -1.42 -1.81
C ASP A 435 0.19 -0.82 -0.46
N GLU A 436 -0.73 0.10 -0.46
CA GLU A 436 -1.16 0.90 0.68
C GLU A 436 -1.68 0.06 1.86
N GLY A 437 -2.42 -0.99 1.55
CA GLY A 437 -3.03 -1.82 2.58
C GLY A 437 -2.05 -2.75 3.27
N LEU A 438 -1.16 -3.41 2.52
CA LEU A 438 -0.12 -4.24 3.12
C LEU A 438 0.88 -3.38 3.90
N ASN A 439 1.19 -2.19 3.38
CA ASN A 439 2.04 -1.23 4.07
C ASN A 439 1.39 -0.73 5.37
N THR A 440 0.12 -0.32 5.33
CA THR A 440 -0.61 0.13 6.53
C THR A 440 -0.63 -0.97 7.61
N PHE A 441 -0.82 -2.22 7.22
CA PHE A 441 -0.76 -3.35 8.14
C PHE A 441 0.60 -3.46 8.84
N ILE A 442 1.72 -3.38 8.10
CA ILE A 442 3.04 -3.47 8.73
C ILE A 442 3.40 -2.23 9.57
N ASN A 443 2.82 -1.08 9.27
CA ASN A 443 3.05 0.16 10.03
C ASN A 443 2.54 0.09 11.48
N GLU A 444 1.52 -0.72 11.75
CA GLU A 444 1.05 -0.92 13.12
C GLU A 444 2.15 -1.55 13.96
N PHE A 445 2.84 -2.57 13.44
CA PHE A 445 3.91 -3.27 14.15
C PHE A 445 5.12 -2.36 14.37
N SER A 446 5.52 -1.58 13.37
CA SER A 446 6.62 -0.62 13.55
C SER A 446 6.29 0.44 14.60
N THR A 447 5.05 0.93 14.61
CA THR A 447 4.62 1.95 15.57
C THR A 447 4.52 1.39 17.00
N ARG A 448 4.10 0.13 17.16
CA ARG A 448 4.06 -0.56 18.44
C ARG A 448 5.45 -0.85 19.01
N GLU A 449 6.40 -1.18 18.13
CA GLU A 449 7.79 -1.51 18.51
C GLU A 449 8.67 -0.27 18.74
N PHE A 450 8.37 0.83 18.05
CA PHE A 450 9.17 2.04 18.15
C PHE A 450 9.16 2.62 19.57
N ASN A 451 10.34 2.69 20.19
CA ASN A 451 10.55 3.24 21.53
C ASN A 451 9.48 2.80 22.54
N HIS A 452 9.16 1.48 22.57
CA HIS A 452 8.12 0.90 23.43
C HIS A 452 6.72 1.50 23.21
N GLY A 453 6.39 1.83 21.98
CA GLY A 453 5.09 2.38 21.59
C GLY A 453 4.93 3.88 21.83
N GLU A 454 6.00 4.68 21.65
CA GLU A 454 5.99 6.14 21.87
C GLU A 454 4.79 6.83 21.21
N TYR A 455 4.43 6.40 19.99
CA TYR A 455 3.29 6.94 19.23
C TYR A 455 2.15 5.96 19.05
N TYR A 456 2.27 4.74 19.57
CA TYR A 456 1.25 3.72 19.43
C TYR A 456 -0.03 4.12 20.17
N ARG A 457 -1.16 3.87 19.52
CA ARG A 457 -2.48 3.93 20.12
C ARG A 457 -3.18 2.62 19.82
N THR A 458 -3.76 1.99 20.83
CA THR A 458 -4.52 0.77 20.63
C THR A 458 -5.60 1.01 19.58
N PRO A 459 -5.62 0.22 18.50
CA PRO A 459 -6.67 0.32 17.50
C PRO A 459 -8.04 0.15 18.13
N ARG A 460 -9.01 0.84 17.57
CA ARG A 460 -10.43 0.68 17.92
C ARG A 460 -11.16 0.22 16.67
N PRO A 461 -11.24 -1.10 16.44
CA PRO A 461 -11.80 -1.66 15.21
C PRO A 461 -13.18 -1.11 14.87
N GLU A 462 -14.02 -0.86 15.87
CA GLU A 462 -15.36 -0.31 15.67
C GLU A 462 -15.39 1.07 14.96
N PHE A 463 -14.34 1.88 15.12
CA PHE A 463 -14.26 3.15 14.39
C PHE A 463 -13.85 2.95 12.93
N ILE A 464 -12.97 1.98 12.69
CA ILE A 464 -12.54 1.62 11.34
C ILE A 464 -13.74 1.06 10.58
N TYR A 465 -14.47 0.11 11.16
CA TYR A 465 -15.60 -0.54 10.51
C TYR A 465 -16.74 0.44 10.19
N ARG A 466 -17.02 1.42 11.06
CA ARG A 466 -18.00 2.48 10.77
C ARG A 466 -17.63 3.34 9.57
N SER A 467 -16.35 3.49 9.26
CA SER A 467 -15.94 4.22 8.05
C SER A 467 -16.31 3.46 6.77
N PHE A 468 -16.31 2.12 6.80
CA PHE A 468 -16.65 1.26 5.66
C PHE A 468 -18.14 1.24 5.34
N GLU A 469 -19.03 1.61 6.28
CA GLU A 469 -20.48 1.71 5.99
C GLU A 469 -20.80 2.71 4.89
N ARG A 470 -19.90 3.65 4.63
CA ARG A 470 -20.05 4.70 3.62
C ARG A 470 -19.45 4.32 2.27
N ASP A 471 -18.55 3.35 2.26
CA ASP A 471 -17.82 2.93 1.08
C ASP A 471 -18.57 1.81 0.39
N LYS A 472 -18.76 1.96 -0.92
CA LYS A 472 -19.54 0.99 -1.72
C LYS A 472 -18.69 0.17 -2.65
N ASP A 473 -17.40 0.49 -2.74
CA ASP A 473 -16.51 -0.12 -3.70
C ASP A 473 -15.70 -1.24 -3.05
N PRO A 474 -15.66 -2.45 -3.64
CA PRO A 474 -14.76 -3.51 -3.20
C PRO A 474 -13.29 -3.12 -3.29
N LEU A 475 -12.43 -3.69 -2.45
CA LEU A 475 -10.98 -3.46 -2.47
C LEU A 475 -10.30 -3.82 -3.80
N MET A 476 -10.92 -4.74 -4.58
CA MET A 476 -10.44 -5.12 -5.92
C MET A 476 -10.78 -4.09 -7.00
N THR A 477 -11.48 -3.02 -6.67
CA THR A 477 -11.73 -1.91 -7.60
C THR A 477 -10.41 -1.21 -7.92
N ALA A 478 -10.17 -0.89 -9.18
CA ALA A 478 -8.96 -0.16 -9.56
C ALA A 478 -9.00 1.30 -9.04
N PRO A 479 -7.85 1.92 -8.68
CA PRO A 479 -7.80 3.26 -8.07
C PRO A 479 -8.58 4.33 -8.83
N GLU A 480 -8.49 4.32 -10.14
CA GLU A 480 -9.16 5.31 -11.00
C GLU A 480 -10.69 5.11 -11.10
N ALA A 481 -11.20 3.95 -10.68
CA ALA A 481 -12.63 3.63 -10.63
C ALA A 481 -13.20 3.72 -9.19
N MET A 482 -12.34 3.81 -8.18
CA MET A 482 -12.73 3.95 -6.79
C MET A 482 -13.41 5.30 -6.54
N SER A 483 -14.46 5.32 -5.76
CA SER A 483 -15.05 6.57 -5.31
C SER A 483 -14.05 7.37 -4.45
N LEU A 484 -14.04 8.69 -4.59
CA LEU A 484 -13.09 9.54 -3.82
C LEU A 484 -13.21 9.36 -2.30
N ARG A 485 -14.37 8.97 -1.81
CA ARG A 485 -14.61 8.67 -0.39
C ARG A 485 -14.10 7.28 0.00
N GLY A 486 -14.07 6.33 -0.95
CA GLY A 486 -13.65 4.96 -0.75
C GLY A 486 -12.13 4.77 -0.76
N TYR A 487 -11.36 5.78 -1.19
CA TYR A 487 -9.91 5.67 -1.35
C TYR A 487 -9.20 5.20 -0.07
N ASN A 488 -9.59 5.70 1.10
CA ASN A 488 -9.04 5.30 2.39
C ASN A 488 -9.28 3.81 2.73
N ALA A 489 -10.21 3.14 2.05
CA ALA A 489 -10.44 1.72 2.27
C ALA A 489 -9.22 0.86 1.87
N TYR A 490 -8.46 1.27 0.85
CA TYR A 490 -7.24 0.57 0.48
C TYR A 490 -6.27 0.42 1.65
N TYR A 491 -6.12 1.48 2.45
CA TYR A 491 -5.29 1.52 3.64
C TYR A 491 -5.92 0.71 4.79
N PHE A 492 -7.02 1.20 5.32
CA PHE A 492 -7.54 0.78 6.62
C PHE A 492 -8.41 -0.46 6.56
N LYS A 493 -9.23 -0.66 5.51
CA LYS A 493 -10.03 -1.88 5.39
C LYS A 493 -9.12 -3.08 5.13
N THR A 494 -8.07 -2.92 4.31
CA THR A 494 -7.11 -3.98 4.08
C THR A 494 -6.37 -4.34 5.36
N ALA A 495 -5.78 -3.37 6.07
CA ALA A 495 -5.06 -3.61 7.32
C ALA A 495 -5.97 -4.27 8.37
N ALA A 496 -7.18 -3.73 8.59
CA ALA A 496 -8.15 -4.31 9.52
C ALA A 496 -8.56 -5.74 9.17
N GLY A 497 -8.66 -6.07 7.87
CA GLY A 497 -8.93 -7.45 7.44
C GLY A 497 -7.78 -8.40 7.74
N LEU A 498 -6.55 -7.94 7.57
CA LEU A 498 -5.36 -8.74 7.88
C LEU A 498 -5.19 -8.93 9.40
N ASP A 499 -5.47 -7.90 10.21
CA ASP A 499 -5.50 -8.00 11.67
C ASP A 499 -6.57 -9.00 12.13
N LEU A 500 -7.77 -8.90 11.55
CA LEU A 500 -8.88 -9.80 11.85
C LEU A 500 -8.53 -11.27 11.48
N LEU A 501 -7.89 -11.45 10.33
CA LEU A 501 -7.41 -12.76 9.90
C LEU A 501 -6.37 -13.34 10.88
N ARG A 502 -5.41 -12.51 11.26
CA ARG A 502 -4.29 -12.85 12.13
C ARG A 502 -4.73 -13.17 13.56
N ASP A 503 -5.60 -12.33 14.13
CA ASP A 503 -5.86 -12.37 15.58
C ASP A 503 -7.17 -13.07 15.95
N VAL A 504 -8.11 -13.25 14.99
CA VAL A 504 -9.45 -13.78 15.25
C VAL A 504 -9.76 -15.03 14.44
N VAL A 505 -9.49 -15.01 13.12
CA VAL A 505 -9.91 -16.09 12.20
C VAL A 505 -8.96 -17.28 12.25
N VAL A 506 -7.64 -17.01 12.22
CA VAL A 506 -6.62 -18.07 12.21
C VAL A 506 -5.89 -18.09 13.56
N ASP A 507 -4.69 -17.62 13.60
CA ASP A 507 -3.84 -17.29 14.75
C ASP A 507 -2.57 -16.59 14.24
N SER A 508 -1.92 -15.83 15.13
CA SER A 508 -0.78 -14.99 14.78
C SER A 508 0.44 -15.78 14.27
N ASP A 509 0.71 -16.97 14.80
CA ASP A 509 1.90 -17.73 14.42
C ASP A 509 1.82 -18.23 12.98
N ARG A 510 0.67 -18.80 12.59
CA ARG A 510 0.44 -19.26 11.21
C ARG A 510 0.37 -18.11 10.23
N PHE A 511 -0.33 -17.03 10.61
CA PHE A 511 -0.44 -15.84 9.77
C PHE A 511 0.93 -15.21 9.52
N ASP A 512 1.70 -14.91 10.57
CA ASP A 512 3.00 -14.25 10.47
C ASP A 512 4.00 -15.10 9.66
N TYR A 513 3.93 -16.44 9.81
CA TYR A 513 4.72 -17.35 8.97
C TYR A 513 4.31 -17.24 7.49
N ALA A 514 3.01 -17.29 7.18
CA ALA A 514 2.50 -17.23 5.82
C ALA A 514 2.83 -15.88 5.15
N PHE A 515 2.71 -14.79 5.89
CA PHE A 515 3.01 -13.45 5.41
C PHE A 515 4.51 -13.29 5.07
N ARG A 516 5.41 -13.79 5.92
CA ARG A 516 6.85 -13.85 5.61
C ARG A 516 7.16 -14.73 4.40
N GLN A 517 6.44 -15.86 4.22
CA GLN A 517 6.58 -16.69 3.02
C GLN A 517 6.18 -15.91 1.76
N TYR A 518 5.10 -15.14 1.80
CA TYR A 518 4.68 -14.29 0.70
C TYR A 518 5.77 -13.29 0.31
N VAL A 519 6.27 -12.52 1.29
CA VAL A 519 7.34 -11.54 1.03
C VAL A 519 8.59 -12.20 0.43
N SER A 520 9.07 -13.30 1.03
CA SER A 520 10.27 -13.99 0.57
C SER A 520 10.14 -14.58 -0.83
N ARG A 521 8.97 -15.15 -1.17
CA ARG A 521 8.72 -15.77 -2.48
C ARG A 521 8.63 -14.74 -3.59
N TRP A 522 8.08 -13.57 -3.30
CA TRP A 522 7.80 -12.53 -4.26
C TRP A 522 8.74 -11.32 -4.19
N ALA A 523 9.77 -11.37 -3.34
CA ALA A 523 10.81 -10.36 -3.34
C ALA A 523 11.42 -10.19 -4.73
N PHE A 524 11.42 -8.95 -5.24
CA PHE A 524 11.89 -8.54 -6.57
C PHE A 524 11.16 -9.24 -7.74
N LYS A 525 9.89 -9.54 -7.54
CA LYS A 525 8.99 -10.14 -8.54
C LYS A 525 7.66 -9.40 -8.57
N HIS A 526 6.81 -9.82 -9.51
CA HIS A 526 5.51 -9.20 -9.77
C HIS A 526 4.35 -10.12 -9.38
N PRO A 527 3.96 -10.20 -8.08
CA PRO A 527 2.80 -10.96 -7.67
C PRO A 527 1.50 -10.26 -8.05
N GLN A 528 0.44 -11.07 -8.14
CA GLN A 528 -0.94 -10.65 -8.30
C GLN A 528 -1.73 -10.98 -7.02
N PRO A 529 -2.95 -10.46 -6.84
CA PRO A 529 -3.80 -10.80 -5.69
C PRO A 529 -3.93 -12.30 -5.42
N ASP A 530 -4.12 -13.09 -6.49
CA ASP A 530 -4.24 -14.54 -6.37
C ASP A 530 -2.98 -15.22 -5.81
N ASP A 531 -1.80 -14.67 -6.07
CA ASP A 531 -0.55 -15.19 -5.53
C ASP A 531 -0.47 -14.97 -4.02
N PHE A 532 -1.00 -13.82 -3.55
CA PHE A 532 -1.14 -13.54 -2.12
C PHE A 532 -2.16 -14.49 -1.49
N PHE A 533 -3.38 -14.56 -2.01
CA PHE A 533 -4.45 -15.38 -1.44
C PHE A 533 -4.06 -16.87 -1.39
N ARG A 534 -3.47 -17.40 -2.46
CA ARG A 534 -2.98 -18.78 -2.48
C ARG A 534 -1.82 -19.04 -1.53
N THR A 535 -0.90 -18.07 -1.40
CA THR A 535 0.19 -18.19 -0.42
C THR A 535 -0.37 -18.28 1.00
N MET A 536 -1.30 -17.39 1.33
CA MET A 536 -1.91 -17.37 2.66
C MET A 536 -2.69 -18.66 2.92
N ASN A 537 -3.59 -19.08 2.02
CA ASN A 537 -4.33 -20.34 2.16
C ASN A 537 -3.39 -21.54 2.35
N SER A 538 -2.38 -21.67 1.50
CA SER A 538 -1.47 -22.81 1.50
C SER A 538 -0.57 -22.85 2.73
N ALA A 539 -0.03 -21.71 3.14
CA ALA A 539 0.93 -21.65 4.25
C ALA A 539 0.26 -21.68 5.62
N MET A 540 -0.97 -21.17 5.75
CA MET A 540 -1.77 -21.27 6.97
C MET A 540 -2.51 -22.62 7.09
N GLY A 541 -2.70 -23.35 5.97
CA GLY A 541 -3.43 -24.61 5.95
C GLY A 541 -4.94 -24.45 6.14
N GLU A 542 -5.51 -23.33 5.66
CA GLU A 542 -6.92 -22.97 5.78
C GLU A 542 -7.53 -22.64 4.42
N ASN A 543 -8.79 -23.00 4.22
CA ASN A 543 -9.57 -22.52 3.07
C ASN A 543 -10.19 -21.16 3.41
N LEU A 544 -9.53 -20.10 3.05
CA LEU A 544 -9.97 -18.71 3.30
C LEU A 544 -10.69 -18.07 2.10
N ASN A 545 -11.12 -18.86 1.13
CA ASN A 545 -11.79 -18.32 -0.07
C ASN A 545 -13.04 -17.50 0.27
N TRP A 546 -13.79 -17.90 1.31
CA TRP A 546 -14.92 -17.17 1.85
C TRP A 546 -14.49 -15.78 2.31
N PHE A 547 -13.38 -15.67 3.06
CA PHE A 547 -12.87 -14.42 3.58
C PHE A 547 -12.38 -13.50 2.44
N TRP A 548 -11.62 -14.03 1.48
CA TRP A 548 -11.16 -13.25 0.34
C TRP A 548 -12.35 -12.70 -0.46
N LYS A 549 -13.37 -13.52 -0.71
CA LYS A 549 -14.57 -13.12 -1.42
C LYS A 549 -15.28 -11.95 -0.74
N GLU A 550 -15.62 -12.10 0.53
CA GLU A 550 -16.40 -11.08 1.24
C GLU A 550 -15.61 -9.83 1.55
N TRP A 551 -14.32 -9.94 1.87
CA TRP A 551 -13.52 -8.79 2.28
C TRP A 551 -12.96 -7.99 1.12
N PHE A 552 -12.49 -8.64 0.04
CA PHE A 552 -11.81 -8.01 -1.08
C PHE A 552 -12.70 -7.81 -2.30
N PHE A 553 -13.63 -8.73 -2.58
CA PHE A 553 -14.44 -8.70 -3.80
C PHE A 553 -15.87 -8.18 -3.57
N SER A 554 -16.28 -7.99 -2.31
CA SER A 554 -17.58 -7.42 -1.97
C SER A 554 -17.46 -6.27 -0.97
N ASN A 555 -18.59 -5.66 -0.68
CA ASN A 555 -18.75 -4.70 0.41
C ASN A 555 -19.92 -5.13 1.30
N ASP A 556 -20.00 -6.43 1.53
CA ASP A 556 -21.01 -7.06 2.36
C ASP A 556 -20.81 -6.69 3.83
N LYS A 557 -21.86 -6.83 4.63
CA LYS A 557 -21.89 -6.47 6.05
C LYS A 557 -22.06 -7.72 6.91
N LEU A 558 -21.51 -7.66 8.11
CA LEU A 558 -21.75 -8.61 9.18
C LEU A 558 -22.91 -8.09 10.06
N ASP A 559 -23.87 -8.95 10.39
CA ASP A 559 -24.90 -8.72 11.41
C ASP A 559 -25.19 -10.05 12.09
N GLN A 560 -24.53 -10.31 13.23
CA GLN A 560 -24.74 -11.49 14.06
C GLN A 560 -25.66 -11.14 15.24
N ALA A 561 -26.58 -12.04 15.58
CA ALA A 561 -27.55 -11.80 16.64
C ALA A 561 -27.65 -12.98 17.62
N VAL A 562 -27.82 -12.72 18.92
CA VAL A 562 -28.27 -13.73 19.88
C VAL A 562 -29.81 -13.80 19.83
N SER A 563 -30.34 -14.76 19.05
CA SER A 563 -31.78 -14.82 18.76
C SER A 563 -32.58 -15.57 19.83
N ALA A 564 -32.00 -16.57 20.49
CA ALA A 564 -32.69 -17.29 21.53
C ALA A 564 -31.74 -17.92 22.56
N VAL A 565 -32.21 -17.97 23.80
CA VAL A 565 -31.63 -18.80 24.88
C VAL A 565 -32.79 -19.58 25.53
N LYS A 566 -32.71 -20.90 25.44
CA LYS A 566 -33.72 -21.83 26.03
C LYS A 566 -32.99 -22.86 26.89
N TYR A 567 -33.64 -23.35 27.95
CA TYR A 567 -33.04 -24.43 28.75
C TYR A 567 -33.52 -25.79 28.26
N VAL A 568 -32.64 -26.79 28.34
CA VAL A 568 -32.97 -28.17 27.99
C VAL A 568 -34.12 -28.64 28.90
N ASP A 569 -35.22 -29.07 28.28
CA ASP A 569 -36.47 -29.49 28.97
C ASP A 569 -37.02 -28.41 29.93
N GLY A 570 -36.68 -27.15 29.75
CA GLY A 570 -37.09 -26.06 30.65
C GLY A 570 -36.29 -25.94 31.95
N ASP A 571 -35.30 -26.81 32.18
CA ASP A 571 -34.50 -26.88 33.39
C ASP A 571 -33.09 -26.33 33.17
N SER A 572 -32.77 -25.23 33.86
CA SER A 572 -31.46 -24.57 33.77
C SER A 572 -30.28 -25.42 34.26
N SER A 573 -30.53 -26.43 35.09
CA SER A 573 -29.48 -27.36 35.56
C SER A 573 -29.05 -28.38 34.49
N ARG A 574 -29.79 -28.50 33.39
CA ARG A 574 -29.53 -29.45 32.28
C ARG A 574 -28.82 -28.84 31.10
N GLY A 575 -28.50 -27.55 31.19
CA GLY A 575 -27.82 -26.78 30.14
C GLY A 575 -28.75 -25.83 29.36
N ALA A 576 -28.15 -24.93 28.62
CA ALA A 576 -28.83 -23.98 27.78
C ALA A 576 -28.63 -24.29 26.29
N LEU A 577 -29.66 -24.11 25.48
CA LEU A 577 -29.64 -24.09 24.04
C LEU A 577 -29.57 -22.62 23.61
N ILE A 578 -28.45 -22.22 23.04
CA ILE A 578 -28.19 -20.84 22.57
C ILE A 578 -28.24 -20.84 21.06
N THR A 579 -29.08 -19.97 20.49
CA THR A 579 -29.22 -19.78 19.05
C THR A 579 -28.62 -18.46 18.65
N ILE A 580 -27.74 -18.51 17.66
CA ILE A 580 -27.10 -17.36 17.01
C ILE A 580 -27.57 -17.33 15.56
N ASP A 581 -27.95 -16.16 15.09
CA ASP A 581 -28.34 -15.94 13.68
C ASP A 581 -27.32 -15.02 13.01
N ASN A 582 -27.00 -15.30 11.75
CA ASN A 582 -26.32 -14.40 10.83
C ASN A 582 -27.37 -13.76 9.92
N LEU A 583 -27.55 -12.46 10.01
CA LEU A 583 -28.66 -11.73 9.41
C LEU A 583 -28.29 -11.02 8.10
N ASP A 584 -26.99 -10.78 7.88
CA ASP A 584 -26.52 -10.14 6.62
C ASP A 584 -25.48 -11.06 5.95
N LYS A 585 -24.89 -10.65 4.86
CA LYS A 585 -24.18 -11.49 3.88
C LYS A 585 -22.80 -11.98 4.33
N MET A 586 -22.09 -11.17 5.11
CA MET A 586 -20.75 -11.53 5.62
C MET A 586 -20.83 -12.57 6.72
N ALA A 587 -19.90 -13.52 6.75
CA ALA A 587 -19.74 -14.49 7.82
C ALA A 587 -18.41 -14.28 8.56
N MET A 588 -18.45 -14.43 9.89
CA MET A 588 -17.26 -14.40 10.75
C MET A 588 -17.39 -15.46 11.84
N PRO A 589 -16.28 -15.89 12.46
CA PRO A 589 -16.32 -16.69 13.68
C PRO A 589 -17.19 -16.01 14.74
N VAL A 590 -17.79 -16.81 15.62
CA VAL A 590 -18.64 -16.31 16.70
C VAL A 590 -17.84 -16.28 18.01
N ILE A 591 -17.83 -15.13 18.66
CA ILE A 591 -17.20 -14.94 19.98
C ILE A 591 -18.30 -14.57 20.96
N LEU A 592 -18.53 -15.43 21.97
CA LEU A 592 -19.57 -15.25 22.97
C LEU A 592 -18.99 -15.13 24.37
N LYS A 593 -19.46 -14.14 25.11
CA LYS A 593 -19.33 -14.11 26.58
C LYS A 593 -20.66 -14.55 27.19
N ILE A 594 -20.62 -15.65 27.93
CA ILE A 594 -21.80 -16.22 28.61
C ILE A 594 -21.63 -16.05 30.11
N THR A 595 -22.59 -15.40 30.78
CA THR A 595 -22.57 -15.10 32.20
C THR A 595 -23.74 -15.80 32.91
N ASP A 596 -23.46 -16.49 34.01
CA ASP A 596 -24.45 -17.17 34.81
C ASP A 596 -24.99 -16.30 35.99
N ALA A 597 -25.99 -16.82 36.71
CA ALA A 597 -26.60 -16.15 37.85
C ALA A 597 -25.66 -16.02 39.08
N SER A 598 -24.55 -16.75 39.09
CA SER A 598 -23.51 -16.65 40.13
C SER A 598 -22.46 -15.59 39.78
N GLY A 599 -22.56 -14.95 38.58
CA GLY A 599 -21.62 -13.96 38.09
C GLY A 599 -20.38 -14.54 37.38
N ASN A 600 -20.31 -15.86 37.20
CA ASN A 600 -19.21 -16.48 36.47
C ASN A 600 -19.41 -16.23 34.94
N SER A 601 -18.33 -15.89 34.25
CA SER A 601 -18.35 -15.68 32.82
C SER A 601 -17.39 -16.62 32.10
N GLN A 602 -17.79 -17.10 30.92
CA GLN A 602 -16.97 -17.92 30.03
C GLN A 602 -17.01 -17.37 28.63
N ILE A 603 -15.84 -17.37 27.95
CA ILE A 603 -15.75 -17.09 26.52
C ILE A 603 -15.92 -18.40 25.75
N VAL A 604 -16.86 -18.41 24.80
CA VAL A 604 -17.09 -19.51 23.86
C VAL A 604 -16.79 -19.00 22.48
N ARG A 605 -15.98 -19.73 21.72
CA ARG A 605 -15.68 -19.42 20.31
C ARG A 605 -16.23 -20.54 19.44
N LEU A 606 -16.96 -20.15 18.37
CA LEU A 606 -17.45 -21.08 17.35
C LEU A 606 -16.77 -20.72 16.03
N PRO A 607 -16.31 -21.71 15.25
CA PRO A 607 -15.66 -21.46 13.98
C PRO A 607 -16.66 -20.95 12.94
N VAL A 608 -16.15 -20.35 11.87
CA VAL A 608 -16.96 -19.82 10.74
C VAL A 608 -17.75 -20.92 10.05
N ASP A 609 -17.28 -22.17 10.11
CA ASP A 609 -17.89 -23.36 9.48
C ASP A 609 -19.33 -23.62 9.93
N ILE A 610 -19.75 -23.06 11.08
CA ILE A 610 -21.15 -23.16 11.51
C ILE A 610 -22.12 -22.52 10.50
N TRP A 611 -21.62 -21.56 9.73
CA TRP A 611 -22.40 -20.82 8.74
C TRP A 611 -22.52 -21.53 7.37
N GLU A 612 -21.75 -22.60 7.13
CA GLU A 612 -21.83 -23.37 5.86
C GLU A 612 -23.20 -24.02 5.64
N ARG A 613 -23.97 -24.24 6.70
CA ARG A 613 -25.25 -24.96 6.66
C ARG A 613 -26.47 -24.06 6.75
N GLY A 614 -26.27 -22.76 6.94
CA GLY A 614 -27.37 -21.81 7.04
C GLY A 614 -27.07 -20.64 7.96
N GLY A 615 -27.92 -19.63 7.93
CA GLY A 615 -27.79 -18.43 8.72
C GLY A 615 -28.23 -18.55 10.17
N SER A 616 -28.54 -19.74 10.68
CA SER A 616 -28.94 -19.95 12.07
C SER A 616 -28.24 -21.18 12.67
N TRP A 617 -27.62 -21.00 13.82
CA TRP A 617 -26.91 -22.06 14.51
C TRP A 617 -27.32 -22.15 15.98
N THR A 618 -27.73 -23.36 16.44
CA THR A 618 -28.05 -23.62 17.83
C THR A 618 -27.04 -24.60 18.42
N PHE A 619 -26.43 -24.25 19.52
CA PHE A 619 -25.54 -25.14 20.25
C PHE A 619 -25.95 -25.30 21.73
N LYS A 620 -25.53 -26.40 22.32
CA LYS A 620 -25.76 -26.66 23.75
C LYS A 620 -24.59 -26.13 24.56
N TYR A 621 -24.89 -25.24 25.51
CA TYR A 621 -23.97 -24.77 26.53
C TYR A 621 -24.21 -25.52 27.85
N ALA A 622 -23.14 -26.09 28.42
CA ALA A 622 -23.23 -26.86 29.64
C ALA A 622 -23.32 -25.92 30.85
N SER A 623 -24.49 -25.41 31.15
CA SER A 623 -24.74 -24.64 32.36
C SER A 623 -25.47 -25.50 33.42
N THR A 624 -25.20 -25.24 34.70
CA THR A 624 -25.89 -25.86 35.84
C THR A 624 -26.75 -24.85 36.57
N THR A 625 -26.77 -23.59 36.15
CA THR A 625 -27.53 -22.47 36.71
C THR A 625 -28.16 -21.64 35.62
N LYS A 626 -29.07 -20.73 35.98
CA LYS A 626 -29.64 -19.78 35.02
C LYS A 626 -28.55 -18.88 34.47
N LEU A 627 -28.65 -18.54 33.18
CA LEU A 627 -27.81 -17.54 32.55
C LEU A 627 -28.42 -16.15 32.75
N THR A 628 -27.59 -15.13 32.98
CA THR A 628 -28.01 -13.74 33.12
C THR A 628 -27.81 -12.97 31.81
N SER A 629 -26.75 -13.29 31.04
CA SER A 629 -26.49 -12.70 29.73
C SER A 629 -25.73 -13.62 28.80
N VAL A 630 -25.95 -13.42 27.50
CA VAL A 630 -25.14 -13.96 26.42
C VAL A 630 -24.82 -12.76 25.49
N GLU A 631 -23.55 -12.46 25.34
CA GLU A 631 -23.06 -11.28 24.60
C GLU A 631 -22.14 -11.72 23.48
N LEU A 632 -22.48 -11.35 22.25
CA LEU A 632 -21.67 -11.49 21.03
C LEU A 632 -20.60 -10.41 21.00
N ASP A 633 -19.38 -10.80 20.59
CA ASP A 633 -18.25 -9.93 20.36
C ASP A 633 -18.05 -8.90 21.48
N PRO A 634 -17.81 -9.34 22.73
CA PRO A 634 -17.75 -8.46 23.91
C PRO A 634 -16.63 -7.42 23.80
N ASP A 635 -15.53 -7.73 23.08
CA ASP A 635 -14.39 -6.85 22.88
C ASP A 635 -14.51 -5.97 21.64
N GLN A 636 -15.61 -6.11 20.90
CA GLN A 636 -15.94 -5.33 19.68
C GLN A 636 -14.88 -5.42 18.58
N VAL A 637 -14.31 -6.60 18.37
CA VAL A 637 -13.27 -6.84 17.36
C VAL A 637 -13.84 -7.18 15.96
N LEU A 638 -15.11 -7.60 15.88
CA LEU A 638 -15.76 -7.95 14.61
C LEU A 638 -16.44 -6.72 13.95
N PRO A 639 -16.56 -6.69 12.60
CA PRO A 639 -17.20 -5.60 11.86
C PRO A 639 -18.74 -5.64 11.91
N ASP A 640 -19.33 -5.95 13.05
CA ASP A 640 -20.78 -6.07 13.20
C ASP A 640 -21.48 -4.72 13.06
N ALA A 641 -22.38 -4.63 12.09
CA ALA A 641 -23.09 -3.39 11.72
C ALA A 641 -24.26 -3.07 12.68
N ASN A 642 -24.74 -4.06 13.45
CA ASN A 642 -25.91 -3.89 14.33
C ASN A 642 -25.69 -4.48 15.73
N ARG A 643 -24.92 -3.82 16.55
CA ARG A 643 -24.60 -4.27 17.90
C ARG A 643 -25.80 -4.26 18.87
N GLY A 644 -26.95 -3.73 18.44
CA GLY A 644 -28.18 -3.69 19.24
C GLY A 644 -28.80 -5.07 19.47
N ASN A 645 -28.49 -6.06 18.62
CA ASN A 645 -28.99 -7.45 18.71
C ASN A 645 -27.91 -8.43 19.24
N ASN A 646 -26.73 -7.95 19.62
CA ASN A 646 -25.62 -8.78 20.09
C ASN A 646 -25.81 -9.27 21.53
N VAL A 647 -26.76 -8.76 22.28
CA VAL A 647 -26.90 -9.09 23.70
C VAL A 647 -28.28 -9.64 24.02
N TRP A 648 -28.29 -10.85 24.53
CA TRP A 648 -29.45 -11.41 25.22
C TRP A 648 -29.29 -11.25 26.74
N LYS A 649 -30.35 -10.84 27.46
CA LYS A 649 -30.43 -10.80 28.92
C LYS A 649 -31.64 -11.59 29.41
N SER A 650 -31.47 -12.31 30.54
CA SER A 650 -32.61 -12.94 31.18
C SER A 650 -33.61 -11.89 31.64
N GLN A 651 -34.88 -12.17 31.43
CA GLN A 651 -35.99 -11.37 31.97
C GLN A 651 -36.18 -11.68 33.44
#